data_8a997a476bc030ecb5fa43a46d88cc41
#
_entry.id   8a997a476bc030ecb5fa43a46d88cc41
#
_cell.length_a   1.000
_cell.length_b   1.000
_cell.length_c   1.000
_cell.angle_alpha   90.00
_cell.angle_beta   90.00
_cell.angle_gamma   90.00
#
_symmetry.space_group_name_H-M   'P 1'
#
loop_
_entity.id
_entity.type
_entity.pdbx_description
1 polymer ?
#
loop_
_entity_poly.entity_id
_entity_poly.type
_entity_poly.pdbx_seq_one_letter_code
_entity_poly.pdbx_strand_id
1 'polypeptide(L)'
;MGSRRAARFSGGGRRLTAWGAVAPFLLFAVLAATSPGLASAATGRAAPSANLPIQPAVATPAYRALCPAAAAPGSVTCFALVRTDVAPMARAAVGPGFVPGGYSPTDLRSAYALTAAAASNGTGITVGVIDCSDLTTAESDLAAYRSQFGLSPCTTANGCFKKLDEHGGTSYPAPNSGWGGEIALDIEMVSAICPKCHILLVEASTTFVSDLGTAVNTAVSKGATVISNSYGGPDYPSESSDDSTYYNHPGIAITASTGDLGFGVQFPAASPHVTSVGGTSLSPAANPRGWSETVWDGAGSGCSNYEGKPAFQHDAGCSNRTVADVSAVADTDTPVAMYVGGSWMEAGGTSVAAPIIAGVYALAGKPTTGTYPISYPYAQAAQLNDVTSGTNGSCSPAYLCTGGAGYDGPTGLGTPNGIGAFISPLLPAAPTVVTGVPGDTTVAVSWHAAAANGHPITGYAVTATPGGGTCTTTGALTCGVSGLTNGTSYTFRVTATNSVGTGPASAASAGVVPATVPDAPTGVAATPADSSAVVSWSAPGSNGGAPISGYTVTSSPAAGTCTTTGTLTCTVLGLTDGTAYTFSVTARNAMGTGPASAPSSSVTPVTIPGATYVTVTPNRLVDSRIGVGLSSGLSANVAKTFTVTDQALGDPTKNIPSDAVAITGNVTVTRQTAAGYIAVTPLATNTPSTATLNFPLADNRGNGLTVALGAGGTLSITYVAHAGSTTDVVFDVTGYFVPPPG
;
A
#
# COMPACT_ATOMS: atom_id res chain seq x y z
N MET A 1 28.51 -36.93 19.78
CA MET A 1 28.08 -38.36 19.70
C MET A 1 26.92 -38.35 18.75
N GLY A 2 27.05 -38.67 17.57
CA GLY A 2 27.00 -39.91 16.80
C GLY A 2 25.61 -39.94 16.15
N SER A 3 25.33 -40.27 14.96
CA SER A 3 26.00 -40.52 13.69
C SER A 3 24.93 -40.80 12.63
N ARG A 4 25.14 -40.24 11.44
CA ARG A 4 24.89 -40.82 10.09
C ARG A 4 23.78 -41.88 9.88
N ARG A 5 22.94 -41.68 8.86
CA ARG A 5 23.01 -42.50 7.62
C ARG A 5 22.11 -41.93 6.51
N ALA A 6 22.74 -41.85 5.35
CA ALA A 6 22.11 -41.67 4.04
C ALA A 6 21.61 -43.00 3.48
N ALA A 7 20.60 -42.97 2.62
CA ALA A 7 20.34 -44.05 1.67
C ALA A 7 19.90 -43.46 0.32
N ARG A 8 20.66 -43.81 -0.72
CA ARG A 8 20.34 -43.70 -2.16
C ARG A 8 19.56 -44.94 -2.59
N PHE A 9 18.73 -44.78 -3.63
CA PHE A 9 18.48 -45.69 -4.75
C PHE A 9 17.65 -44.89 -5.77
N SER A 10 18.10 -44.52 -6.98
CA SER A 10 18.36 -45.20 -8.25
C SER A 10 17.11 -45.75 -8.95
N GLY A 11 16.76 -45.18 -10.13
CA GLY A 11 16.67 -45.95 -11.32
C GLY A 11 15.37 -45.91 -12.13
N GLY A 12 15.49 -45.55 -13.43
CA GLY A 12 14.57 -45.93 -14.51
C GLY A 12 13.67 -44.77 -15.02
N GLY A 13 13.80 -44.19 -16.16
CA GLY A 13 14.25 -44.52 -17.49
C GLY A 13 13.11 -44.93 -18.46
N ARG A 14 12.68 -44.01 -19.38
CA ARG A 14 12.16 -44.22 -20.76
C ARG A 14 11.69 -42.89 -21.33
N ARG A 15 12.32 -42.38 -22.28
CA ARG A 15 12.40 -42.24 -23.76
C ARG A 15 11.09 -41.96 -24.49
N LEU A 16 11.27 -41.07 -25.53
CA LEU A 16 10.58 -40.86 -26.82
C LEU A 16 9.56 -39.68 -26.78
N THR A 17 9.54 -38.75 -27.71
CA THR A 17 10.14 -38.57 -29.05
C THR A 17 10.03 -37.11 -29.47
N ALA A 18 10.97 -36.66 -30.25
CA ALA A 18 11.23 -35.46 -31.00
C ALA A 18 10.22 -35.17 -32.14
N TRP A 19 10.21 -33.85 -32.51
CA TRP A 19 10.07 -33.27 -33.87
C TRP A 19 10.25 -31.77 -33.62
N GLY A 20 11.18 -30.96 -34.12
CA GLY A 20 11.81 -30.99 -35.45
C GLY A 20 11.34 -29.75 -36.24
N ALA A 21 12.03 -28.58 -36.17
CA ALA A 21 11.99 -27.62 -37.22
C ALA A 21 13.31 -26.81 -37.24
N VAL A 22 13.94 -26.80 -38.40
CA VAL A 22 15.27 -26.34 -38.77
C VAL A 22 15.21 -24.89 -39.22
N ALA A 23 16.19 -24.06 -38.81
CA ALA A 23 16.52 -22.76 -39.40
C ALA A 23 17.89 -22.86 -40.09
N PRO A 24 18.12 -22.27 -41.24
CA PRO A 24 19.44 -22.26 -41.84
C PRO A 24 20.23 -20.99 -41.52
N PHE A 25 21.45 -21.20 -41.05
CA PHE A 25 22.52 -20.21 -41.03
C PHE A 25 23.04 -19.93 -42.44
N LEU A 26 23.25 -18.66 -42.79
CA LEU A 26 24.07 -18.24 -43.91
C LEU A 26 25.35 -17.58 -43.38
N LEU A 27 26.45 -18.27 -43.60
CA LEU A 27 27.81 -17.86 -43.33
C LEU A 27 28.29 -17.09 -44.58
N PHE A 28 28.84 -15.87 -44.46
CA PHE A 28 29.68 -15.27 -45.47
C PHE A 28 31.10 -15.12 -44.96
N ALA A 29 31.98 -15.74 -45.70
CA ALA A 29 33.41 -15.78 -45.46
C ALA A 29 34.11 -14.50 -45.95
N VAL A 30 35.07 -14.01 -45.17
CA VAL A 30 36.01 -12.96 -45.51
C VAL A 30 37.17 -13.61 -46.27
N LEU A 31 37.48 -13.08 -47.47
CA LEU A 31 38.76 -13.33 -48.13
C LEU A 31 39.59 -12.05 -48.15
N ALA A 32 40.72 -12.12 -47.50
CA ALA A 32 41.79 -11.14 -47.60
C ALA A 32 42.67 -11.47 -48.79
N ALA A 33 43.07 -10.45 -49.58
CA ALA A 33 44.13 -10.56 -50.55
C ALA A 33 45.06 -9.35 -50.47
N THR A 34 46.31 -9.64 -50.34
CA THR A 34 47.48 -8.76 -50.19
C THR A 34 48.02 -8.24 -51.52
N SER A 35 48.56 -7.06 -51.46
CA SER A 35 49.39 -6.23 -52.32
C SER A 35 50.25 -6.96 -53.43
N PRO A 36 50.95 -6.28 -54.37
CA PRO A 36 51.80 -5.08 -54.17
C PRO A 36 51.78 -4.04 -55.31
N GLY A 37 52.39 -2.90 -55.03
CA GLY A 37 52.49 -1.71 -55.82
C GLY A 37 53.32 -1.75 -57.09
N LEU A 38 53.16 -0.68 -57.90
CA LEU A 38 54.14 -0.15 -58.84
C LEU A 38 53.85 1.33 -59.06
N ALA A 39 54.87 2.14 -58.87
CA ALA A 39 54.88 3.55 -59.24
C ALA A 39 54.98 3.73 -60.73
N SER A 40 54.25 4.66 -61.28
CA SER A 40 54.58 5.25 -62.63
C SER A 40 54.11 6.70 -62.63
N ALA A 41 55.04 7.57 -62.84
CA ALA A 41 54.84 8.99 -63.11
C ALA A 41 54.30 9.22 -64.53
N ALA A 42 53.29 10.05 -64.62
CA ALA A 42 52.87 10.65 -65.90
C ALA A 42 52.38 12.08 -65.72
N THR A 43 53.03 12.94 -66.42
CA THR A 43 52.93 14.37 -66.62
C THR A 43 51.57 14.88 -67.06
N GLY A 44 51.15 15.95 -66.45
CA GLY A 44 50.46 17.15 -66.89
C GLY A 44 49.27 17.12 -67.86
N ARG A 45 48.17 17.65 -67.37
CA ARG A 45 47.37 18.71 -68.03
C ARG A 45 46.42 19.32 -67.00
N ALA A 46 46.58 20.64 -66.78
CA ALA A 46 45.62 21.43 -66.03
C ALA A 46 44.26 21.49 -66.77
N ALA A 47 43.19 21.11 -66.10
CA ALA A 47 41.83 21.45 -66.55
C ALA A 47 41.34 22.64 -65.69
N PRO A 48 40.47 23.53 -66.20
CA PRO A 48 40.10 24.77 -65.57
C PRO A 48 39.30 24.49 -64.33
N SER A 49 39.68 25.17 -63.25
CA SER A 49 38.94 25.21 -61.96
C SER A 49 37.55 25.79 -62.22
N ALA A 50 36.53 24.93 -62.09
CA ALA A 50 35.18 25.41 -61.88
C ALA A 50 35.14 26.08 -60.49
N ASN A 51 34.85 27.36 -60.42
CA ASN A 51 34.47 28.07 -59.20
C ASN A 51 33.21 27.43 -58.65
N LEU A 52 33.37 26.54 -57.63
CA LEU A 52 32.29 26.21 -56.77
C LEU A 52 31.94 27.48 -56.00
N PRO A 53 30.66 27.85 -55.87
CA PRO A 53 30.31 28.97 -55.02
C PRO A 53 30.82 28.65 -53.59
N ILE A 54 31.59 29.57 -53.03
CA ILE A 54 31.97 29.58 -51.63
C ILE A 54 30.62 29.63 -50.89
N GLN A 55 30.23 28.51 -50.27
CA GLN A 55 29.18 28.59 -49.23
C GLN A 55 29.69 29.60 -48.22
N PRO A 56 28.90 30.60 -47.84
CA PRO A 56 29.26 31.46 -46.74
C PRO A 56 29.54 30.55 -45.54
N ALA A 57 30.71 30.69 -44.92
CA ALA A 57 31.01 30.05 -43.65
C ALA A 57 29.85 30.42 -42.70
N VAL A 58 29.15 29.43 -42.21
CA VAL A 58 28.17 29.64 -41.12
C VAL A 58 28.98 30.27 -39.99
N ALA A 59 28.79 31.54 -39.75
CA ALA A 59 29.47 32.23 -38.67
C ALA A 59 29.08 31.50 -37.37
N THR A 60 30.07 31.03 -36.62
CA THR A 60 29.85 30.51 -35.27
C THR A 60 29.18 31.62 -34.48
N PRO A 61 28.09 31.32 -33.75
CA PRO A 61 27.42 32.31 -32.93
C PRO A 61 28.41 33.01 -32.00
N ALA A 62 28.39 34.33 -31.97
CA ALA A 62 29.22 35.10 -31.05
C ALA A 62 28.41 35.34 -29.77
N TYR A 63 28.99 35.06 -28.61
CA TYR A 63 28.37 35.33 -27.29
C TYR A 63 29.35 36.01 -26.38
N ARG A 64 28.84 36.62 -25.30
CA ARG A 64 29.62 37.15 -24.19
C ARG A 64 29.05 36.78 -22.85
N ALA A 65 29.92 36.52 -21.87
CA ALA A 65 29.51 36.41 -20.48
C ALA A 65 28.95 37.75 -19.95
N LEU A 66 27.90 37.67 -19.15
CA LEU A 66 27.34 38.86 -18.49
C LEU A 66 28.20 39.31 -17.34
N CYS A 67 28.76 38.42 -16.54
CA CYS A 67 29.61 38.71 -15.38
C CYS A 67 31.10 38.55 -15.70
N PRO A 68 31.99 39.35 -15.08
CA PRO A 68 33.42 39.11 -15.12
C PRO A 68 33.80 37.84 -14.38
N ALA A 69 34.92 37.19 -14.76
CA ALA A 69 35.40 36.00 -14.06
C ALA A 69 35.66 36.27 -12.57
N ALA A 70 35.50 35.21 -11.74
CA ALA A 70 35.74 35.26 -10.30
C ALA A 70 37.15 35.71 -10.01
N ALA A 71 37.32 36.69 -9.11
CA ALA A 71 38.57 37.40 -8.91
C ALA A 71 39.48 36.77 -7.84
N ALA A 72 38.94 35.94 -6.93
CA ALA A 72 39.67 35.37 -5.80
C ALA A 72 39.02 34.07 -5.31
N PRO A 73 39.74 33.19 -4.59
CA PRO A 73 39.15 32.04 -3.91
C PRO A 73 38.01 32.46 -2.98
N GLY A 74 36.87 31.75 -3.02
CA GLY A 74 35.67 32.11 -2.27
C GLY A 74 34.85 33.26 -2.86
N SER A 75 35.25 33.82 -4.03
CA SER A 75 34.40 34.70 -4.85
C SER A 75 33.85 33.92 -6.04
N VAL A 76 32.64 34.30 -6.51
CA VAL A 76 31.94 33.65 -7.60
C VAL A 76 31.67 34.59 -8.76
N THR A 77 31.30 34.04 -9.91
CA THR A 77 30.77 34.75 -11.08
C THR A 77 29.42 34.15 -11.48
N CYS A 78 28.60 34.93 -12.15
CA CYS A 78 27.41 34.41 -12.78
C CYS A 78 27.76 33.66 -14.10
N PHE A 79 26.86 32.78 -14.55
CA PHE A 79 27.11 31.93 -15.72
C PHE A 79 26.11 32.20 -16.86
N ALA A 80 25.50 33.40 -16.93
CA ALA A 80 24.69 33.76 -18.08
C ALA A 80 25.58 34.23 -19.24
N LEU A 81 25.28 33.70 -20.39
CA LEU A 81 25.87 34.07 -21.69
C LEU A 81 24.79 34.70 -22.56
N VAL A 82 25.09 35.81 -23.23
CA VAL A 82 24.15 36.42 -24.17
C VAL A 82 24.75 36.42 -25.60
N ARG A 83 23.91 36.17 -26.59
CA ARG A 83 24.30 36.25 -27.99
C ARG A 83 24.61 37.69 -28.41
N THR A 84 25.68 37.90 -29.15
CA THR A 84 26.11 39.23 -29.62
C THR A 84 26.01 39.36 -31.16
N ASP A 85 25.81 38.29 -31.86
CA ASP A 85 25.49 38.25 -33.30
C ASP A 85 24.02 38.54 -33.61
N VAL A 86 23.14 38.47 -32.58
CA VAL A 86 21.75 38.91 -32.66
C VAL A 86 21.59 40.20 -31.89
N ALA A 87 21.09 41.26 -32.54
CA ALA A 87 20.88 42.55 -31.91
C ALA A 87 19.72 42.48 -30.91
N PRO A 88 19.87 43.05 -29.67
CA PRO A 88 18.77 43.17 -28.74
C PRO A 88 17.59 43.93 -29.35
N MET A 89 16.37 43.41 -29.19
CA MET A 89 15.16 44.04 -29.72
C MET A 89 14.40 44.79 -28.59
N ALA A 90 14.38 46.12 -28.69
CA ALA A 90 13.64 46.96 -27.78
C ALA A 90 12.13 46.66 -27.88
N ARG A 91 11.43 46.54 -26.70
CA ARG A 91 9.98 46.31 -26.65
C ARG A 91 9.17 47.33 -27.43
N ALA A 92 9.62 48.58 -27.45
CA ALA A 92 8.97 49.67 -28.19
C ALA A 92 9.07 49.52 -29.72
N ALA A 93 9.98 48.67 -30.22
CA ALA A 93 10.21 48.42 -31.64
C ALA A 93 9.42 47.20 -32.18
N VAL A 94 8.73 46.42 -31.32
CA VAL A 94 8.04 45.19 -31.71
C VAL A 94 6.54 45.44 -31.91
N GLY A 95 6.03 45.01 -33.09
CA GLY A 95 4.62 45.10 -33.45
C GLY A 95 3.78 43.95 -32.91
N PRO A 96 2.44 43.98 -33.10
CA PRO A 96 1.56 42.85 -32.78
C PRO A 96 2.02 41.57 -33.44
N GLY A 97 2.11 40.45 -32.66
CA GLY A 97 2.53 39.15 -33.17
C GLY A 97 4.05 38.90 -33.16
N PHE A 98 4.82 39.77 -32.55
CA PHE A 98 6.25 39.56 -32.33
C PHE A 98 6.48 38.33 -31.49
N VAL A 99 7.42 37.46 -31.93
CA VAL A 99 7.92 36.33 -31.15
C VAL A 99 9.40 36.54 -30.88
N PRO A 100 9.80 36.59 -29.60
CA PRO A 100 11.21 36.69 -29.21
C PRO A 100 12.00 35.51 -29.80
N GLY A 101 13.27 35.70 -30.11
CA GLY A 101 14.18 34.62 -30.44
C GLY A 101 14.47 33.77 -29.21
N GLY A 102 14.93 32.55 -29.43
CA GLY A 102 15.17 31.57 -28.34
C GLY A 102 13.91 30.80 -27.89
N TYR A 103 14.11 29.76 -27.10
CA TYR A 103 13.02 28.93 -26.60
C TYR A 103 12.09 29.68 -25.65
N SER A 104 10.79 29.48 -25.89
CA SER A 104 9.71 30.02 -25.07
C SER A 104 9.39 29.10 -23.88
N PRO A 105 8.60 29.57 -22.89
CA PRO A 105 8.07 28.72 -21.82
C PRO A 105 7.32 27.47 -22.33
N THR A 106 6.66 27.57 -23.49
CA THR A 106 5.94 26.44 -24.08
C THR A 106 6.91 25.39 -24.63
N ASP A 107 7.98 25.82 -25.28
CA ASP A 107 9.02 24.92 -25.81
C ASP A 107 9.70 24.16 -24.65
N LEU A 108 10.14 24.87 -23.62
CA LEU A 108 10.80 24.27 -22.46
C LEU A 108 9.89 23.24 -21.73
N ARG A 109 8.62 23.60 -21.50
CA ARG A 109 7.67 22.69 -20.87
C ARG A 109 7.36 21.47 -21.76
N SER A 110 7.34 21.64 -23.08
CA SER A 110 7.19 20.55 -24.04
C SER A 110 8.41 19.63 -24.02
N ALA A 111 9.61 20.19 -24.10
CA ALA A 111 10.86 19.44 -24.11
C ALA A 111 11.04 18.56 -22.88
N TYR A 112 10.63 19.02 -21.70
CA TYR A 112 10.78 18.35 -20.43
C TYR A 112 9.51 17.68 -19.91
N ALA A 113 8.47 17.52 -20.76
CA ALA A 113 7.18 16.91 -20.41
C ALA A 113 6.49 17.54 -19.18
N LEU A 114 6.60 18.86 -19.00
CA LEU A 114 6.13 19.62 -17.82
C LEU A 114 4.80 20.32 -18.04
N THR A 115 4.22 20.32 -19.24
CA THR A 115 3.01 21.10 -19.57
C THR A 115 1.85 20.85 -18.62
N ALA A 116 1.56 19.58 -18.29
CA ALA A 116 0.47 19.22 -17.38
C ALA A 116 0.79 19.62 -15.92
N ALA A 117 2.03 19.42 -15.49
CA ALA A 117 2.46 19.82 -14.15
C ALA A 117 2.43 21.33 -13.96
N ALA A 118 2.93 22.11 -14.93
CA ALA A 118 2.89 23.58 -14.91
C ALA A 118 1.45 24.14 -14.88
N ALA A 119 0.50 23.43 -15.50
CA ALA A 119 -0.91 23.82 -15.47
C ALA A 119 -1.61 23.56 -14.12
N SER A 120 -1.15 22.59 -13.32
CA SER A 120 -1.83 22.14 -12.10
C SER A 120 -1.06 22.45 -10.81
N ASN A 121 0.26 22.39 -10.81
CA ASN A 121 1.12 22.42 -9.62
C ASN A 121 1.76 23.80 -9.36
N GLY A 122 2.55 23.91 -8.29
CA GLY A 122 3.35 25.07 -7.93
C GLY A 122 2.67 26.09 -7.02
N THR A 123 1.34 26.05 -6.89
CA THR A 123 0.62 26.99 -6.01
C THR A 123 1.06 26.82 -4.55
N GLY A 124 1.46 27.93 -3.92
CA GLY A 124 1.93 27.94 -2.54
C GLY A 124 3.38 27.48 -2.35
N ILE A 125 4.10 27.19 -3.43
CA ILE A 125 5.55 26.92 -3.41
C ILE A 125 6.29 28.22 -3.68
N THR A 126 7.29 28.53 -2.85
CA THR A 126 8.18 29.68 -3.03
C THR A 126 9.55 29.21 -3.51
N VAL A 127 10.01 29.74 -4.62
CA VAL A 127 11.36 29.57 -5.14
C VAL A 127 12.18 30.80 -4.74
N GLY A 128 13.25 30.58 -3.98
CA GLY A 128 14.28 31.59 -3.72
C GLY A 128 15.23 31.68 -4.92
N VAL A 129 15.44 32.86 -5.47
CA VAL A 129 16.45 33.16 -6.48
C VAL A 129 17.51 33.99 -5.78
N ILE A 130 18.74 33.52 -5.80
CA ILE A 130 19.87 34.14 -5.07
C ILE A 130 20.87 34.67 -6.07
N ASP A 131 21.07 35.98 -6.05
CA ASP A 131 21.97 36.66 -6.95
C ASP A 131 22.72 37.79 -6.23
N CYS A 132 23.69 38.38 -6.91
CA CYS A 132 24.47 39.49 -6.41
C CYS A 132 24.03 40.80 -7.08
N SER A 133 24.18 41.92 -6.37
CA SER A 133 23.83 43.27 -6.86
C SER A 133 22.32 43.48 -7.05
N ASP A 134 21.92 44.72 -7.39
CA ASP A 134 20.49 45.05 -7.55
C ASP A 134 20.09 45.09 -9.02
N LEU A 135 18.91 44.51 -9.32
CA LEU A 135 18.15 44.78 -10.54
C LEU A 135 16.91 45.63 -10.16
N THR A 136 16.99 46.91 -10.34
CA THR A 136 15.90 47.83 -9.99
C THR A 136 14.62 47.59 -10.82
N THR A 137 14.73 46.98 -11.99
CA THR A 137 13.63 46.69 -12.94
C THR A 137 13.10 45.26 -12.83
N ALA A 138 13.56 44.42 -11.88
CA ALA A 138 13.25 43.00 -11.80
C ALA A 138 11.74 42.70 -11.93
N GLU A 139 10.88 43.35 -11.16
CA GLU A 139 9.43 43.13 -11.23
C GLU A 139 8.82 43.58 -12.56
N SER A 140 9.28 44.71 -13.14
CA SER A 140 8.78 45.24 -14.42
C SER A 140 9.25 44.37 -15.61
N ASP A 141 10.46 43.89 -15.58
CA ASP A 141 11.02 43.02 -16.60
C ASP A 141 10.32 41.65 -16.59
N LEU A 142 10.16 41.06 -15.40
CA LEU A 142 9.36 39.84 -15.22
C LEU A 142 7.90 39.98 -15.69
N ALA A 143 7.29 41.18 -15.43
CA ALA A 143 5.92 41.47 -15.89
C ALA A 143 5.84 41.53 -17.42
N ALA A 144 6.87 42.11 -18.07
CA ALA A 144 6.96 42.14 -19.53
C ALA A 144 7.14 40.77 -20.13
N TYR A 145 8.04 39.94 -19.58
CA TYR A 145 8.25 38.54 -19.97
C TYR A 145 6.94 37.74 -19.84
N ARG A 146 6.33 37.78 -18.69
CA ARG A 146 5.08 36.99 -18.44
C ARG A 146 3.93 37.43 -19.34
N SER A 147 3.80 38.75 -19.58
CA SER A 147 2.78 39.28 -20.51
C SER A 147 2.99 38.78 -21.93
N GLN A 148 4.24 38.71 -22.42
CA GLN A 148 4.58 38.25 -23.76
C GLN A 148 4.17 36.78 -24.00
N PHE A 149 4.37 35.94 -23.00
CA PHE A 149 4.08 34.51 -23.10
C PHE A 149 2.72 34.11 -22.51
N GLY A 150 1.84 35.06 -22.20
CA GLY A 150 0.49 34.79 -21.70
C GLY A 150 0.45 34.15 -20.31
N LEU A 151 1.49 34.36 -19.48
CA LEU A 151 1.53 33.90 -18.10
C LEU A 151 0.80 34.89 -17.19
N SER A 152 0.15 34.39 -16.14
CA SER A 152 -0.54 35.26 -15.15
C SER A 152 0.44 36.23 -14.49
N PRO A 153 0.03 37.45 -14.16
CA PRO A 153 0.90 38.44 -13.47
C PRO A 153 1.49 37.85 -12.17
N CYS A 154 2.78 38.13 -11.93
CA CYS A 154 3.49 37.81 -10.70
C CYS A 154 4.14 39.08 -10.18
N THR A 155 3.54 39.68 -9.17
CA THR A 155 3.88 41.04 -8.68
C THR A 155 3.95 41.03 -7.16
N THR A 156 4.62 42.06 -6.61
CA THR A 156 4.62 42.37 -5.17
C THR A 156 3.18 42.58 -4.68
N ALA A 157 2.36 43.26 -5.48
CA ALA A 157 0.99 43.62 -5.11
C ALA A 157 0.08 42.38 -4.94
N ASN A 158 0.29 41.27 -5.71
CA ASN A 158 -0.47 40.05 -5.57
C ASN A 158 0.23 38.98 -4.72
N GLY A 159 1.39 39.30 -4.13
CA GLY A 159 2.16 38.43 -3.26
C GLY A 159 2.93 37.31 -3.98
N CYS A 160 2.91 37.27 -5.32
CA CYS A 160 3.63 36.29 -6.10
C CYS A 160 5.13 36.55 -6.19
N PHE A 161 5.53 37.84 -6.30
CA PHE A 161 6.91 38.31 -6.34
C PHE A 161 7.29 39.03 -5.06
N LYS A 162 8.49 38.78 -4.56
CA LYS A 162 9.07 39.53 -3.44
C LYS A 162 10.57 39.68 -3.64
N LYS A 163 11.10 40.87 -3.34
CA LYS A 163 12.53 41.17 -3.39
C LYS A 163 13.04 41.61 -2.02
N LEU A 164 14.20 41.09 -1.60
CA LEU A 164 14.86 41.33 -0.33
C LEU A 164 16.37 41.55 -0.53
N ASP A 165 17.03 42.20 0.40
CA ASP A 165 18.49 42.13 0.56
C ASP A 165 18.89 40.81 1.29
N GLU A 166 20.17 40.48 1.35
CA GLU A 166 20.72 39.29 1.98
C GLU A 166 20.38 39.13 3.47
N HIS A 167 19.99 40.20 4.15
CA HIS A 167 19.57 40.22 5.54
C HIS A 167 18.04 40.21 5.73
N GLY A 168 17.30 40.12 4.62
CA GLY A 168 15.84 40.05 4.62
C GLY A 168 15.13 41.42 4.78
N GLY A 169 15.83 42.51 4.55
CA GLY A 169 15.36 43.88 4.49
C GLY A 169 15.15 44.39 3.05
N THR A 170 15.26 45.69 2.87
CA THR A 170 15.09 46.40 1.60
C THR A 170 16.28 47.40 1.31
N SER A 171 17.42 47.15 1.95
CA SER A 171 18.65 47.90 1.72
C SER A 171 19.45 47.29 0.57
N TYR A 172 18.88 47.39 -0.63
CA TYR A 172 19.44 46.72 -1.81
C TYR A 172 20.86 47.19 -2.14
N PRO A 173 21.70 46.25 -2.67
CA PRO A 173 23.07 46.60 -3.09
C PRO A 173 23.09 47.56 -4.28
N ALA A 174 24.28 48.00 -4.68
CA ALA A 174 24.42 48.82 -5.89
C ALA A 174 24.08 48.06 -7.16
N PRO A 175 23.38 48.65 -8.13
CA PRO A 175 23.07 47.98 -9.40
C PRO A 175 24.33 47.63 -10.20
N ASN A 176 24.29 46.44 -10.83
CA ASN A 176 25.32 46.01 -11.78
C ASN A 176 24.64 45.41 -13.02
N SER A 177 25.03 45.86 -14.22
CA SER A 177 24.34 45.45 -15.43
C SER A 177 24.56 43.98 -15.81
N GLY A 178 25.68 43.38 -15.41
CA GLY A 178 25.96 41.97 -15.65
C GLY A 178 25.06 41.07 -14.76
N TRP A 179 25.13 41.31 -13.45
CA TRP A 179 24.29 40.60 -12.50
C TRP A 179 22.80 40.95 -12.67
N GLY A 180 22.44 42.15 -13.12
CA GLY A 180 21.07 42.47 -13.47
C GLY A 180 20.52 41.64 -14.63
N GLY A 181 21.37 41.25 -15.60
CA GLY A 181 21.03 40.32 -16.65
C GLY A 181 20.82 38.91 -16.10
N GLU A 182 21.68 38.44 -15.19
CA GLU A 182 21.54 37.17 -14.49
C GLU A 182 20.21 37.06 -13.74
N ILE A 183 19.93 38.10 -12.89
CA ILE A 183 18.68 38.17 -12.11
C ILE A 183 17.45 38.06 -13.01
N ALA A 184 17.43 38.80 -14.14
CA ALA A 184 16.31 38.74 -15.09
C ALA A 184 16.12 37.34 -15.65
N LEU A 185 17.22 36.71 -16.07
CA LEU A 185 17.20 35.34 -16.63
C LEU A 185 16.64 34.34 -15.61
N ASP A 186 17.13 34.36 -14.38
CA ASP A 186 16.76 33.43 -13.32
C ASP A 186 15.27 33.48 -12.97
N ILE A 187 14.75 34.71 -12.66
CA ILE A 187 13.34 34.88 -12.32
C ILE A 187 12.40 34.51 -13.48
N GLU A 188 12.85 34.72 -14.72
CA GLU A 188 12.11 34.39 -15.93
C GLU A 188 12.08 32.89 -16.19
N MET A 189 13.20 32.17 -16.00
CA MET A 189 13.25 30.71 -16.19
C MET A 189 12.46 29.99 -15.10
N VAL A 190 12.55 30.41 -13.84
CA VAL A 190 11.62 29.91 -12.78
C VAL A 190 10.17 30.13 -13.18
N SER A 191 9.84 31.33 -13.68
CA SER A 191 8.49 31.68 -14.15
C SER A 191 8.06 30.89 -15.38
N ALA A 192 8.99 30.60 -16.30
CA ALA A 192 8.76 29.81 -17.49
C ALA A 192 8.32 28.38 -17.12
N ILE A 193 8.96 27.77 -16.15
CA ILE A 193 8.70 26.37 -15.74
C ILE A 193 7.56 26.29 -14.73
N CYS A 194 7.58 27.11 -13.68
CA CYS A 194 6.58 27.10 -12.61
C CYS A 194 5.76 28.40 -12.56
N PRO A 195 4.80 28.61 -13.47
CA PRO A 195 4.08 29.89 -13.58
C PRO A 195 3.18 30.22 -12.39
N LYS A 196 2.88 29.27 -11.52
CA LYS A 196 2.07 29.43 -10.30
C LYS A 196 2.90 29.51 -9.02
N CYS A 197 4.22 29.37 -9.11
CA CYS A 197 5.12 29.52 -7.98
C CYS A 197 5.25 30.99 -7.57
N HIS A 198 5.51 31.20 -6.29
CA HIS A 198 5.98 32.49 -5.79
C HIS A 198 7.49 32.59 -6.01
N ILE A 199 7.98 33.79 -6.34
CA ILE A 199 9.38 34.08 -6.55
C ILE A 199 9.84 35.00 -5.43
N LEU A 200 10.90 34.59 -4.71
CA LEU A 200 11.58 35.37 -3.70
C LEU A 200 13.00 35.68 -4.19
N LEU A 201 13.22 36.84 -4.77
CA LEU A 201 14.54 37.31 -5.12
C LEU A 201 15.27 37.80 -3.87
N VAL A 202 16.48 37.33 -3.61
CA VAL A 202 17.34 37.78 -2.51
C VAL A 202 18.68 38.18 -3.09
N GLU A 203 19.00 39.50 -2.96
CA GLU A 203 20.15 40.15 -3.58
C GLU A 203 21.29 40.29 -2.56
N ALA A 204 22.44 39.64 -2.86
CA ALA A 204 23.65 39.75 -2.05
C ALA A 204 24.49 40.98 -2.38
N SER A 205 25.18 41.50 -1.38
CA SER A 205 25.96 42.74 -1.47
C SER A 205 27.25 42.57 -2.27
N THR A 206 27.85 41.38 -2.25
CA THR A 206 29.11 41.08 -2.96
C THR A 206 29.08 39.71 -3.58
N THR A 207 30.08 39.41 -4.41
CA THR A 207 30.27 38.10 -5.04
C THR A 207 30.97 37.08 -4.14
N PHE A 208 31.15 37.35 -2.86
CA PHE A 208 31.69 36.34 -1.93
C PHE A 208 30.64 35.32 -1.52
N VAL A 209 31.06 34.05 -1.40
CA VAL A 209 30.22 32.97 -0.95
C VAL A 209 29.54 33.24 0.39
N SER A 210 30.19 34.00 1.28
CA SER A 210 29.62 34.40 2.59
C SER A 210 28.34 35.24 2.46
N ASP A 211 28.29 36.19 1.52
CA ASP A 211 27.17 37.07 1.35
C ASP A 211 26.04 36.36 0.60
N LEU A 212 26.37 35.66 -0.48
CA LEU A 212 25.42 34.82 -1.23
C LEU A 212 24.85 33.68 -0.36
N GLY A 213 25.68 33.02 0.48
CA GLY A 213 25.24 32.02 1.44
C GLY A 213 24.32 32.61 2.53
N THR A 214 24.59 33.85 2.97
CA THR A 214 23.68 34.60 3.86
C THR A 214 22.34 34.85 3.19
N ALA A 215 22.32 35.17 1.90
CA ALA A 215 21.10 35.28 1.11
C ALA A 215 20.35 33.94 0.96
N VAL A 216 21.07 32.82 0.81
CA VAL A 216 20.47 31.44 0.86
C VAL A 216 19.77 31.20 2.20
N ASN A 217 20.47 31.46 3.33
CA ASN A 217 19.91 31.31 4.67
C ASN A 217 18.68 32.20 4.88
N THR A 218 18.74 33.43 4.35
CA THR A 218 17.61 34.36 4.37
C THR A 218 16.42 33.82 3.59
N ALA A 219 16.60 33.34 2.37
CA ALA A 219 15.54 32.75 1.58
C ALA A 219 14.87 31.57 2.31
N VAL A 220 15.66 30.66 2.91
CA VAL A 220 15.16 29.55 3.75
C VAL A 220 14.34 30.09 4.92
N SER A 221 14.86 31.11 5.66
CA SER A 221 14.18 31.69 6.80
C SER A 221 12.85 32.38 6.44
N LYS A 222 12.72 32.83 5.19
CA LYS A 222 11.50 33.47 4.64
C LYS A 222 10.55 32.46 4.00
N GLY A 223 10.85 31.17 4.08
CA GLY A 223 9.96 30.08 3.70
C GLY A 223 10.13 29.58 2.27
N ALA A 224 11.20 29.92 1.58
CA ALA A 224 11.56 29.24 0.33
C ALA A 224 11.81 27.76 0.60
N THR A 225 11.25 26.91 -0.25
CA THR A 225 11.42 25.43 -0.19
C THR A 225 12.22 24.90 -1.37
N VAL A 226 12.48 25.76 -2.33
CA VAL A 226 13.37 25.54 -3.47
C VAL A 226 14.24 26.79 -3.62
N ILE A 227 15.52 26.62 -3.96
CA ILE A 227 16.48 27.73 -4.13
C ILE A 227 17.26 27.49 -5.42
N SER A 228 17.42 28.54 -6.24
CA SER A 228 18.27 28.59 -7.44
C SER A 228 19.47 29.47 -7.20
N ASN A 229 20.66 28.97 -7.60
CA ASN A 229 21.93 29.65 -7.55
C ASN A 229 22.61 29.55 -8.91
N SER A 230 22.59 30.61 -9.68
CA SER A 230 23.15 30.64 -11.03
C SER A 230 24.55 31.23 -11.06
N TYR A 231 25.38 30.81 -10.15
CA TYR A 231 26.75 31.27 -9.98
C TYR A 231 27.69 30.17 -9.47
N GLY A 232 28.98 30.40 -9.62
CA GLY A 232 30.01 29.57 -9.02
C GLY A 232 31.40 30.16 -9.12
N GLY A 233 32.32 29.55 -8.38
CA GLY A 233 33.74 29.84 -8.40
C GLY A 233 34.56 28.57 -8.30
N PRO A 234 35.86 28.58 -8.63
CA PRO A 234 36.71 27.39 -8.50
C PRO A 234 36.68 26.78 -7.09
N ASP A 235 36.76 25.46 -6.99
CA ASP A 235 36.97 24.72 -5.74
C ASP A 235 38.04 25.36 -4.85
N TYR A 236 37.83 25.41 -3.53
CA TYR A 236 38.79 25.97 -2.58
C TYR A 236 38.76 25.25 -1.21
N PRO A 237 39.88 25.29 -0.44
CA PRO A 237 40.05 24.40 0.73
C PRO A 237 39.03 24.57 1.87
N SER A 238 38.38 25.73 2.01
CA SER A 238 37.40 25.98 3.08
C SER A 238 35.96 25.79 2.65
N GLU A 239 35.69 25.35 1.42
CA GLU A 239 34.31 25.24 0.89
C GLU A 239 33.41 24.30 1.68
N SER A 240 33.96 23.22 2.28
CA SER A 240 33.18 22.32 3.14
C SER A 240 32.63 23.00 4.41
N SER A 241 33.33 24.05 4.89
CA SER A 241 32.80 24.90 5.97
C SER A 241 31.66 25.80 5.50
N ASP A 242 31.80 26.35 4.29
CA ASP A 242 30.77 27.17 3.67
C ASP A 242 29.55 26.33 3.27
N ASP A 243 29.76 25.09 2.77
CA ASP A 243 28.69 24.12 2.55
C ASP A 243 27.88 23.88 3.83
N SER A 244 28.56 23.52 4.91
CA SER A 244 27.92 23.25 6.21
C SER A 244 27.14 24.44 6.76
N THR A 245 27.59 25.67 6.46
CA THR A 245 27.04 26.91 7.00
C THR A 245 25.85 27.41 6.18
N TYR A 246 25.91 27.26 4.84
CA TYR A 246 25.00 27.96 3.93
C TYR A 246 24.14 27.04 3.07
N TYR A 247 24.56 25.79 2.79
CA TYR A 247 23.86 24.93 1.85
C TYR A 247 23.28 23.67 2.48
N ASN A 248 23.64 23.33 3.70
CA ASN A 248 23.13 22.17 4.42
C ASN A 248 21.74 22.42 5.01
N HIS A 249 20.70 22.39 4.16
CA HIS A 249 19.30 22.59 4.53
C HIS A 249 18.43 21.37 4.21
N PRO A 250 18.32 20.37 5.09
CA PRO A 250 17.48 19.20 4.83
C PRO A 250 16.00 19.60 4.70
N GLY A 251 15.37 19.15 3.60
CA GLY A 251 14.00 19.50 3.24
C GLY A 251 13.86 20.73 2.35
N ILE A 252 14.97 21.28 1.87
CA ILE A 252 15.02 22.36 0.87
C ILE A 252 15.73 21.83 -0.39
N ALA A 253 15.15 22.01 -1.57
CA ALA A 253 15.80 21.73 -2.83
C ALA A 253 16.67 22.91 -3.23
N ILE A 254 17.98 22.75 -3.30
CA ILE A 254 18.92 23.78 -3.70
C ILE A 254 19.55 23.35 -5.02
N THR A 255 19.50 24.18 -6.05
CA THR A 255 20.17 23.97 -7.33
C THR A 255 21.33 24.95 -7.50
N ALA A 256 22.38 24.54 -8.20
CA ALA A 256 23.46 25.41 -8.61
C ALA A 256 24.02 25.04 -9.98
N SER A 257 24.36 26.03 -10.75
CA SER A 257 25.00 25.93 -12.07
C SER A 257 26.39 25.32 -11.97
N THR A 258 26.75 24.39 -12.88
CA THR A 258 28.08 23.74 -12.89
C THR A 258 29.16 24.60 -13.48
N GLY A 259 28.81 25.70 -14.19
CA GLY A 259 29.75 26.58 -14.89
C GLY A 259 29.78 26.36 -16.40
N ASP A 260 30.43 27.32 -17.10
CA ASP A 260 30.37 27.48 -18.57
C ASP A 260 31.74 27.36 -19.24
N LEU A 261 32.71 26.75 -18.57
CA LEU A 261 34.10 26.66 -19.05
C LEU A 261 34.52 25.24 -19.44
N GLY A 262 33.54 24.32 -19.63
CA GLY A 262 33.80 22.91 -19.92
C GLY A 262 34.28 22.15 -18.70
N PHE A 263 35.07 21.10 -18.91
CA PHE A 263 35.54 20.24 -17.81
C PHE A 263 36.26 21.03 -16.72
N GLY A 264 35.65 21.03 -15.54
CA GLY A 264 36.09 21.75 -14.32
C GLY A 264 34.97 21.83 -13.31
N VAL A 265 35.32 21.93 -12.02
CA VAL A 265 34.38 21.93 -10.90
C VAL A 265 34.24 23.34 -10.33
N GLN A 266 33.03 23.72 -10.01
CA GLN A 266 32.69 25.00 -9.38
C GLN A 266 31.93 24.76 -8.06
N PHE A 267 32.17 25.65 -7.06
CA PHE A 267 31.37 25.73 -5.85
C PHE A 267 30.39 26.89 -5.98
N PRO A 268 29.08 26.75 -5.61
CA PRO A 268 28.52 25.71 -4.73
C PRO A 268 27.98 24.45 -5.44
N ALA A 269 28.12 24.28 -6.75
CA ALA A 269 27.70 23.04 -7.42
C ALA A 269 28.40 21.78 -6.89
N ALA A 270 29.62 21.91 -6.37
CA ALA A 270 30.37 20.83 -5.72
C ALA A 270 29.78 20.38 -4.37
N SER A 271 28.94 21.16 -3.72
CA SER A 271 28.33 20.81 -2.43
C SER A 271 27.59 19.47 -2.48
N PRO A 272 27.73 18.56 -1.49
CA PRO A 272 26.96 17.32 -1.40
C PRO A 272 25.48 17.54 -1.04
N HIS A 273 25.08 18.78 -0.72
CA HIS A 273 23.73 19.18 -0.36
C HIS A 273 22.99 19.92 -1.48
N VAL A 274 23.67 20.26 -2.56
CA VAL A 274 23.18 21.04 -3.69
C VAL A 274 23.05 20.16 -4.94
N THR A 275 21.92 20.23 -5.62
CA THR A 275 21.75 19.62 -6.94
C THR A 275 22.54 20.41 -7.97
N SER A 276 23.64 19.87 -8.45
CA SER A 276 24.46 20.48 -9.49
C SER A 276 23.83 20.32 -10.85
N VAL A 277 23.68 21.40 -11.60
CA VAL A 277 22.94 21.44 -12.85
C VAL A 277 23.88 21.73 -14.00
N GLY A 278 24.09 20.70 -14.83
CA GLY A 278 24.88 20.76 -16.07
C GLY A 278 24.08 21.36 -17.23
N GLY A 279 24.71 21.39 -18.41
CA GLY A 279 24.17 22.02 -19.61
C GLY A 279 24.04 21.08 -20.80
N THR A 280 22.94 21.23 -21.56
CA THR A 280 22.70 20.53 -22.81
C THR A 280 22.44 21.47 -23.98
N SER A 281 22.69 20.98 -25.21
CA SER A 281 22.20 21.54 -26.45
C SER A 281 20.87 20.87 -26.77
N LEU A 282 19.77 21.61 -26.77
CA LEU A 282 18.40 21.11 -26.99
C LEU A 282 17.96 21.40 -28.40
N SER A 283 17.46 20.39 -29.12
CA SER A 283 16.98 20.57 -30.49
C SER A 283 15.67 19.81 -30.75
N PRO A 284 14.75 20.36 -31.56
CA PRO A 284 13.60 19.61 -32.05
C PRO A 284 14.04 18.37 -32.83
N ALA A 285 13.33 17.23 -32.64
CA ALA A 285 13.66 15.96 -33.28
C ALA A 285 12.43 15.17 -33.70
N ALA A 286 12.55 14.37 -34.74
CA ALA A 286 11.50 13.47 -35.23
C ALA A 286 11.50 12.14 -34.43
N ASN A 287 11.28 12.21 -33.13
CA ASN A 287 11.15 11.08 -32.20
C ASN A 287 9.90 11.22 -31.35
N PRO A 288 9.48 10.23 -30.53
CA PRO A 288 8.27 10.31 -29.71
C PRO A 288 8.27 11.46 -28.69
N ARG A 289 9.44 11.91 -28.24
CA ARG A 289 9.60 13.07 -27.34
C ARG A 289 9.41 14.38 -28.10
N GLY A 290 9.72 14.42 -29.42
CA GLY A 290 9.76 15.64 -30.23
C GLY A 290 11.04 16.45 -30.05
N TRP A 291 11.95 16.03 -29.17
CA TRP A 291 13.17 16.73 -28.81
C TRP A 291 14.35 15.77 -28.63
N SER A 292 15.56 16.26 -28.85
CA SER A 292 16.82 15.57 -28.58
C SER A 292 17.79 16.50 -27.88
N GLU A 293 18.70 15.91 -27.11
CA GLU A 293 19.73 16.65 -26.37
C GLU A 293 21.09 15.98 -26.54
N THR A 294 22.12 16.81 -26.54
CA THR A 294 23.54 16.40 -26.46
C THR A 294 24.21 17.20 -25.36
N VAL A 295 25.34 16.71 -24.85
CA VAL A 295 26.17 17.51 -23.93
C VAL A 295 26.52 18.85 -24.61
N TRP A 296 26.31 19.95 -23.88
CA TRP A 296 26.88 21.24 -24.26
C TRP A 296 28.36 21.31 -23.88
N ASP A 297 29.23 21.78 -24.79
CA ASP A 297 30.69 21.80 -24.57
C ASP A 297 31.14 22.77 -23.49
N GLY A 298 30.33 23.79 -23.17
CA GLY A 298 30.53 24.71 -22.05
C GLY A 298 30.20 24.14 -20.67
N ALA A 299 29.38 23.08 -20.57
CA ALA A 299 28.89 22.58 -19.29
C ALA A 299 30.03 22.16 -18.34
N GLY A 300 30.00 22.59 -17.08
CA GLY A 300 30.96 22.19 -16.06
C GLY A 300 30.79 20.73 -15.63
N SER A 301 31.90 20.03 -15.36
CA SER A 301 31.90 18.66 -14.84
C SER A 301 33.23 18.28 -14.19
N GLY A 302 33.28 17.22 -13.39
CA GLY A 302 34.53 16.73 -12.81
C GLY A 302 34.38 16.24 -11.35
N CYS A 303 35.53 15.99 -10.72
CA CYS A 303 35.61 15.59 -9.31
C CYS A 303 36.00 16.79 -8.47
N SER A 304 35.26 17.10 -7.40
CA SER A 304 35.69 18.08 -6.40
C SER A 304 36.97 17.61 -5.71
N ASN A 305 37.84 18.55 -5.36
CA ASN A 305 39.05 18.27 -4.58
C ASN A 305 38.77 18.22 -3.07
N TYR A 306 37.68 18.84 -2.60
CA TYR A 306 37.46 19.12 -1.19
C TYR A 306 36.14 18.53 -0.65
N GLU A 307 35.11 18.38 -1.48
CA GLU A 307 33.81 17.88 -1.05
C GLU A 307 33.71 16.36 -1.12
N GLY A 308 33.25 15.76 -0.02
CA GLY A 308 33.11 14.31 0.08
C GLY A 308 31.97 13.75 -0.80
N LYS A 309 32.18 12.56 -1.37
CA LYS A 309 31.15 11.89 -2.19
C LYS A 309 29.96 11.47 -1.32
N PRO A 310 28.74 11.93 -1.61
CA PRO A 310 27.56 11.50 -0.89
C PRO A 310 27.20 10.04 -1.19
N ALA A 311 26.55 9.36 -0.22
CA ALA A 311 26.25 7.93 -0.30
C ALA A 311 25.33 7.50 -1.45
N PHE A 312 24.58 8.41 -2.03
CA PHE A 312 23.71 8.13 -3.17
C PHE A 312 24.44 8.18 -4.53
N GLN A 313 25.66 8.73 -4.56
CA GLN A 313 26.49 8.84 -5.77
C GLN A 313 27.40 7.61 -5.89
N HIS A 314 27.28 6.84 -6.96
CA HIS A 314 27.91 5.52 -7.11
C HIS A 314 28.92 5.40 -8.25
N ASP A 315 29.17 6.50 -8.97
CA ASP A 315 30.19 6.51 -10.01
C ASP A 315 31.59 6.17 -9.46
N ALA A 316 32.36 5.40 -10.20
CA ALA A 316 33.63 4.86 -9.72
C ALA A 316 34.86 5.74 -10.01
N GLY A 317 34.71 6.77 -10.86
CA GLY A 317 35.85 7.55 -11.37
C GLY A 317 36.34 8.66 -10.47
N CYS A 318 35.51 9.09 -9.48
CA CYS A 318 35.88 10.09 -8.48
C CYS A 318 35.90 9.46 -7.08
N SER A 319 36.85 9.83 -6.24
CA SER A 319 36.84 9.52 -4.80
C SER A 319 35.95 10.49 -4.02
N ASN A 320 35.83 11.71 -4.49
CA ASN A 320 35.06 12.80 -3.94
C ASN A 320 33.79 13.05 -4.74
N ARG A 321 33.04 14.10 -4.39
CA ARG A 321 31.82 14.56 -5.06
C ARG A 321 32.05 14.73 -6.57
N THR A 322 31.18 14.12 -7.40
CA THR A 322 31.18 14.27 -8.86
C THR A 322 30.08 15.22 -9.30
N VAL A 323 30.38 16.13 -10.23
CA VAL A 323 29.49 17.16 -10.81
C VAL A 323 29.28 16.83 -12.30
N ALA A 324 28.06 16.84 -12.91
CA ALA A 324 26.78 17.29 -12.46
C ALA A 324 25.92 16.15 -11.85
N ASP A 325 24.68 16.50 -11.37
CA ASP A 325 23.67 15.53 -10.97
C ASP A 325 22.57 15.36 -12.03
N VAL A 326 22.10 16.47 -12.58
CA VAL A 326 21.11 16.58 -13.64
C VAL A 326 21.47 17.74 -14.57
N SER A 327 20.76 17.90 -15.68
CA SER A 327 21.00 18.98 -16.63
C SER A 327 19.72 19.53 -17.26
N ALA A 328 19.84 20.68 -17.91
CA ALA A 328 18.84 21.24 -18.81
C ALA A 328 19.55 22.08 -19.89
N VAL A 329 18.76 22.64 -20.84
CA VAL A 329 19.29 23.48 -21.92
C VAL A 329 20.15 24.61 -21.37
N ALA A 330 21.32 24.81 -21.97
CA ALA A 330 22.31 25.80 -21.60
C ALA A 330 23.06 26.41 -22.81
N ASP A 331 23.07 25.69 -23.93
CA ASP A 331 23.84 26.04 -25.10
C ASP A 331 23.34 27.36 -25.72
N THR A 332 24.26 28.29 -25.99
CA THR A 332 23.98 29.56 -26.68
C THR A 332 23.54 29.37 -28.15
N ASP A 333 23.80 28.21 -28.75
CA ASP A 333 23.30 27.86 -30.09
C ASP A 333 21.84 27.41 -30.05
N THR A 334 21.35 27.03 -28.90
CA THR A 334 19.96 26.67 -28.63
C THR A 334 19.40 27.53 -27.47
N PRO A 335 19.41 28.88 -27.62
CA PRO A 335 19.21 29.82 -26.55
C PRO A 335 17.77 29.85 -26.06
N VAL A 336 17.54 30.47 -24.88
CA VAL A 336 16.23 30.83 -24.38
C VAL A 336 15.93 32.31 -24.61
N ALA A 337 14.65 32.68 -24.71
CA ALA A 337 14.21 34.06 -24.73
C ALA A 337 14.35 34.70 -23.35
N MET A 338 14.95 35.88 -23.27
CA MET A 338 15.14 36.69 -22.03
C MET A 338 14.75 38.14 -22.29
N TYR A 339 14.17 38.79 -21.27
CA TYR A 339 13.81 40.21 -21.30
C TYR A 339 14.44 40.97 -20.14
N VAL A 340 15.30 41.94 -20.42
CA VAL A 340 15.92 42.76 -19.39
C VAL A 340 16.12 44.21 -19.87
N GLY A 341 15.90 45.15 -18.99
CA GLY A 341 16.17 46.58 -19.26
C GLY A 341 15.44 47.13 -20.49
N GLY A 342 14.23 46.62 -20.77
CA GLY A 342 13.41 47.08 -21.91
C GLY A 342 13.68 46.38 -23.24
N SER A 343 14.52 45.33 -23.30
CA SER A 343 14.93 44.66 -24.54
C SER A 343 14.84 43.14 -24.43
N TRP A 344 14.46 42.50 -25.55
CA TRP A 344 14.54 41.04 -25.72
C TRP A 344 15.95 40.66 -26.15
N MET A 345 16.46 39.58 -25.60
CA MET A 345 17.77 39.00 -25.84
C MET A 345 17.66 37.46 -25.94
N GLU A 346 18.68 36.83 -26.50
CA GLU A 346 18.85 35.39 -26.51
C GLU A 346 19.97 35.03 -25.53
N ALA A 347 19.66 34.13 -24.56
CA ALA A 347 20.56 33.79 -23.48
C ALA A 347 20.83 32.26 -23.44
N GLY A 348 22.03 31.89 -22.98
CA GLY A 348 22.50 30.55 -22.69
C GLY A 348 23.31 30.54 -21.40
N GLY A 349 24.09 29.47 -21.17
CA GLY A 349 24.85 29.23 -19.96
C GLY A 349 24.12 28.30 -18.99
N THR A 350 24.85 27.68 -18.08
CA THR A 350 24.26 26.84 -17.03
C THR A 350 23.36 27.64 -16.09
N SER A 351 23.41 28.97 -16.13
CA SER A 351 22.45 29.89 -15.52
C SER A 351 21.03 29.76 -16.08
N VAL A 352 20.82 29.26 -17.28
CA VAL A 352 19.50 28.89 -17.79
C VAL A 352 19.02 27.61 -17.14
N ALA A 353 19.92 26.63 -17.00
CA ALA A 353 19.60 25.29 -16.55
C ALA A 353 19.22 25.22 -15.05
N ALA A 354 19.95 25.93 -14.18
CA ALA A 354 19.73 25.87 -12.73
C ALA A 354 18.31 26.31 -12.30
N PRO A 355 17.78 27.48 -12.76
CA PRO A 355 16.42 27.90 -12.44
C PRO A 355 15.34 27.05 -13.13
N ILE A 356 15.63 26.44 -14.28
CA ILE A 356 14.74 25.44 -14.89
C ILE A 356 14.58 24.26 -13.94
N ILE A 357 15.67 23.65 -13.45
CA ILE A 357 15.62 22.51 -12.50
C ILE A 357 14.99 22.94 -11.16
N ALA A 358 15.27 24.14 -10.65
CA ALA A 358 14.57 24.69 -9.49
C ALA A 358 13.04 24.76 -9.72
N GLY A 359 12.61 25.22 -10.90
CA GLY A 359 11.22 25.19 -11.33
C GLY A 359 10.61 23.80 -11.36
N VAL A 360 11.36 22.77 -11.79
CA VAL A 360 10.92 21.37 -11.80
C VAL A 360 10.74 20.85 -10.38
N TYR A 361 11.67 21.10 -9.46
CA TYR A 361 11.49 20.77 -8.04
C TYR A 361 10.26 21.48 -7.46
N ALA A 362 10.04 22.74 -7.80
CA ALA A 362 8.87 23.47 -7.35
C ALA A 362 7.55 22.88 -7.89
N LEU A 363 7.51 22.39 -9.12
CA LEU A 363 6.38 21.64 -9.68
C LEU A 363 6.20 20.26 -9.02
N ALA A 364 7.28 19.64 -8.58
CA ALA A 364 7.24 18.36 -7.86
C ALA A 364 6.64 18.51 -6.44
N GLY A 365 6.58 19.74 -5.92
CA GLY A 365 6.00 20.08 -4.63
C GLY A 365 7.05 20.24 -3.53
N LYS A 366 6.57 20.47 -2.29
CA LYS A 366 7.46 20.69 -1.16
C LYS A 366 8.27 19.43 -0.86
N PRO A 367 9.62 19.49 -0.80
CA PRO A 367 10.44 18.36 -0.39
C PRO A 367 10.11 17.88 1.03
N THR A 368 10.34 16.58 1.30
CA THR A 368 10.11 16.01 2.62
C THR A 368 11.13 16.53 3.63
N THR A 369 10.63 17.02 4.76
CA THR A 369 11.47 17.50 5.87
C THR A 369 12.48 16.43 6.30
N GLY A 370 13.74 16.84 6.46
CA GLY A 370 14.82 15.94 6.90
C GLY A 370 15.46 15.11 5.78
N THR A 371 15.02 15.27 4.51
CA THR A 371 15.67 14.62 3.35
C THR A 371 16.51 15.62 2.57
N TYR A 372 17.45 15.14 1.79
CA TYR A 372 18.22 15.95 0.85
C TYR A 372 17.72 15.72 -0.58
N PRO A 373 17.02 16.71 -1.20
CA PRO A 373 16.39 16.55 -2.52
C PRO A 373 17.35 16.19 -3.65
N ILE A 374 18.62 16.53 -3.56
CA ILE A 374 19.66 16.07 -4.49
C ILE A 374 19.66 14.54 -4.66
N SER A 375 19.27 13.78 -3.64
CA SER A 375 19.21 12.30 -3.70
C SER A 375 18.02 11.76 -4.50
N TYR A 376 17.00 12.57 -4.79
CA TYR A 376 15.76 12.12 -5.45
C TYR A 376 15.99 11.65 -6.88
N PRO A 377 16.68 12.40 -7.75
CA PRO A 377 17.02 11.95 -9.10
C PRO A 377 17.80 10.63 -9.11
N TYR A 378 18.74 10.43 -8.17
CA TYR A 378 19.50 9.19 -8.07
C TYR A 378 18.64 7.97 -7.75
N ALA A 379 17.63 8.14 -6.90
CA ALA A 379 16.69 7.07 -6.57
C ALA A 379 15.70 6.77 -7.72
N GLN A 380 15.59 7.65 -8.71
CA GLN A 380 14.56 7.63 -9.74
C GLN A 380 15.11 7.97 -11.14
N ALA A 381 16.36 7.65 -11.42
CA ALA A 381 17.07 7.98 -12.66
C ALA A 381 16.31 7.54 -13.93
N ALA A 382 15.59 6.43 -13.88
CA ALA A 382 14.76 5.94 -14.98
C ALA A 382 13.61 6.90 -15.39
N GLN A 383 13.34 7.95 -14.62
CA GLN A 383 12.35 9.00 -14.92
C GLN A 383 12.99 10.26 -15.51
N LEU A 384 14.24 10.19 -15.93
CA LEU A 384 14.96 11.24 -16.64
C LEU A 384 15.17 10.84 -18.11
N ASN A 385 15.44 11.82 -18.99
CA ASN A 385 15.93 11.57 -20.33
C ASN A 385 17.44 11.47 -20.27
N ASP A 386 17.99 10.32 -20.56
CA ASP A 386 19.43 10.06 -20.60
C ASP A 386 20.08 10.75 -21.81
N VAL A 387 21.17 11.50 -21.59
CA VAL A 387 21.89 12.24 -22.62
C VAL A 387 23.16 11.50 -22.97
N THR A 388 23.14 10.76 -24.07
CA THR A 388 24.15 9.73 -24.39
C THR A 388 25.21 10.15 -25.41
N SER A 389 25.30 11.44 -25.73
CA SER A 389 26.27 11.94 -26.78
C SER A 389 26.69 13.37 -26.50
N GLY A 390 27.79 13.76 -27.11
CA GLY A 390 28.43 15.06 -26.91
C GLY A 390 29.58 15.01 -25.92
N THR A 391 30.30 16.09 -25.76
CA THR A 391 31.46 16.21 -24.85
C THR A 391 31.69 17.66 -24.44
N ASN A 392 32.17 17.88 -23.23
CA ASN A 392 32.61 19.19 -22.72
C ASN A 392 34.13 19.29 -22.57
N GLY A 393 34.89 18.37 -23.20
CA GLY A 393 36.34 18.39 -23.15
C GLY A 393 36.97 17.00 -23.26
N SER A 394 38.19 16.87 -22.81
CA SER A 394 38.94 15.62 -22.75
C SER A 394 39.39 15.34 -21.32
N CYS A 395 39.06 14.19 -20.80
CA CYS A 395 39.37 13.80 -19.43
C CYS A 395 39.61 12.30 -19.30
N SER A 396 40.03 11.87 -18.12
CA SER A 396 40.19 10.45 -17.79
C SER A 396 39.70 10.23 -16.35
N PRO A 397 38.71 9.35 -16.14
CA PRO A 397 37.99 8.54 -17.14
C PRO A 397 37.02 9.36 -18.00
N ALA A 398 36.78 8.92 -19.23
CA ALA A 398 36.08 9.67 -20.27
C ALA A 398 34.64 10.06 -19.90
N TYR A 399 33.94 9.26 -19.09
CA TYR A 399 32.54 9.59 -18.68
C TYR A 399 32.44 10.92 -17.89
N LEU A 400 33.55 11.42 -17.33
CA LEU A 400 33.56 12.72 -16.64
C LEU A 400 33.48 13.93 -17.58
N CYS A 401 33.63 13.73 -18.89
CA CYS A 401 33.54 14.81 -19.88
C CYS A 401 32.81 14.41 -21.17
N THR A 402 32.24 13.21 -21.24
CA THR A 402 31.56 12.72 -22.44
C THR A 402 30.24 12.08 -22.06
N GLY A 403 29.16 12.46 -22.74
CA GLY A 403 27.82 11.89 -22.57
C GLY A 403 27.80 10.40 -22.89
N GLY A 404 27.21 9.62 -22.02
CA GLY A 404 27.13 8.17 -22.09
C GLY A 404 25.87 7.62 -21.48
N ALA A 405 25.61 6.31 -21.62
CA ALA A 405 24.45 5.70 -21.02
C ALA A 405 24.52 5.70 -19.48
N GLY A 406 23.48 6.20 -18.82
CA GLY A 406 23.39 6.33 -17.38
C GLY A 406 24.04 7.60 -16.86
N TYR A 407 24.84 7.50 -15.78
CA TYR A 407 25.49 8.67 -15.21
C TYR A 407 26.75 9.07 -15.98
N ASP A 408 26.82 10.35 -16.40
CA ASP A 408 28.05 10.98 -16.90
C ASP A 408 28.29 12.34 -16.25
N GLY A 409 29.55 12.85 -16.34
CA GLY A 409 29.91 14.10 -15.68
C GLY A 409 29.12 15.31 -16.18
N PRO A 410 29.08 15.62 -17.49
CA PRO A 410 28.49 16.83 -18.00
C PRO A 410 26.97 16.97 -17.80
N THR A 411 26.24 15.87 -17.84
CA THR A 411 24.76 15.87 -17.79
C THR A 411 24.18 15.14 -16.59
N GLY A 412 25.05 14.54 -15.75
CA GLY A 412 24.63 13.77 -14.59
C GLY A 412 23.81 12.56 -14.98
N LEU A 413 22.62 12.45 -14.40
CA LEU A 413 21.63 11.41 -14.69
C LEU A 413 20.73 11.73 -15.90
N GLY A 414 20.90 12.93 -16.51
CA GLY A 414 20.12 13.41 -17.64
C GLY A 414 19.20 14.58 -17.35
N THR A 415 18.23 14.83 -18.24
CA THR A 415 17.33 15.96 -18.21
C THR A 415 15.91 15.57 -17.76
N PRO A 416 15.06 16.51 -17.30
CA PRO A 416 13.72 16.19 -16.82
C PRO A 416 12.84 15.47 -17.87
N ASN A 417 12.11 14.43 -17.42
CA ASN A 417 11.02 13.80 -18.16
C ASN A 417 9.76 13.83 -17.28
N GLY A 418 9.18 15.01 -17.12
CA GLY A 418 8.19 15.30 -16.10
C GLY A 418 8.83 15.56 -14.74
N ILE A 419 7.99 15.53 -13.70
CA ILE A 419 8.40 15.83 -12.31
C ILE A 419 8.84 14.60 -11.53
N GLY A 420 8.70 13.40 -12.09
CA GLY A 420 8.81 12.14 -11.34
C GLY A 420 10.14 11.97 -10.61
N ALA A 421 11.27 12.27 -11.26
CA ALA A 421 12.60 12.16 -10.67
C ALA A 421 12.86 13.13 -9.50
N PHE A 422 12.05 14.17 -9.35
CA PHE A 422 12.22 15.26 -8.38
C PHE A 422 11.27 15.18 -7.19
N ILE A 423 10.39 14.18 -7.16
CA ILE A 423 9.50 13.89 -6.02
C ILE A 423 10.27 13.07 -4.98
N SER A 424 10.01 13.34 -3.69
CA SER A 424 10.63 12.57 -2.61
C SER A 424 10.37 11.07 -2.76
N PRO A 425 11.40 10.20 -2.82
CA PRO A 425 11.26 8.77 -3.03
C PRO A 425 10.81 8.05 -1.75
N LEU A 426 9.62 8.35 -1.25
CA LEU A 426 9.08 7.75 -0.04
C LEU A 426 8.17 6.57 -0.36
N LEU A 427 8.35 5.49 0.43
CA LEU A 427 7.42 4.37 0.46
C LEU A 427 6.04 4.81 0.96
N PRO A 428 4.94 4.15 0.55
CA PRO A 428 3.63 4.41 1.12
C PRO A 428 3.61 4.26 2.64
N ALA A 429 2.75 5.02 3.32
CA ALA A 429 2.45 4.74 4.72
C ALA A 429 1.71 3.39 4.87
N ALA A 430 1.62 2.86 6.10
CA ALA A 430 0.80 1.70 6.38
C ALA A 430 -0.69 2.02 6.16
N PRO A 431 -1.47 1.15 5.48
CA PRO A 431 -2.93 1.24 5.47
C PRO A 431 -3.51 1.19 6.88
N THR A 432 -4.70 1.76 7.09
CA THR A 432 -5.33 1.84 8.42
C THR A 432 -6.74 1.25 8.42
N VAL A 433 -7.33 1.03 9.60
CA VAL A 433 -8.72 0.55 9.77
C VAL A 433 -8.98 -0.73 8.97
N VAL A 434 -8.14 -1.77 9.19
CA VAL A 434 -8.34 -3.07 8.53
C VAL A 434 -9.48 -3.82 9.21
N THR A 435 -10.52 -4.18 8.46
CA THR A 435 -11.70 -4.93 8.92
C THR A 435 -11.98 -6.10 8.00
N GLY A 436 -12.69 -7.11 8.50
CA GLY A 436 -13.08 -8.28 7.70
C GLY A 436 -14.53 -8.68 7.93
N VAL A 437 -15.21 -9.08 6.86
CA VAL A 437 -16.56 -9.66 6.89
C VAL A 437 -16.44 -11.15 6.56
N PRO A 438 -16.89 -12.07 7.48
CA PRO A 438 -16.76 -13.50 7.26
C PRO A 438 -17.72 -14.01 6.18
N GLY A 439 -17.29 -15.00 5.42
CA GLY A 439 -18.05 -15.78 4.47
C GLY A 439 -17.66 -17.26 4.55
N ASP A 440 -18.20 -18.09 3.66
CA ASP A 440 -17.86 -19.51 3.57
C ASP A 440 -16.44 -19.66 3.02
N THR A 441 -15.52 -20.20 3.82
CA THR A 441 -14.09 -20.35 3.52
C THR A 441 -13.40 -19.07 3.04
N THR A 442 -14.02 -17.91 3.27
CA THR A 442 -13.55 -16.61 2.77
C THR A 442 -13.73 -15.50 3.81
N VAL A 443 -12.94 -14.42 3.67
CA VAL A 443 -13.16 -13.15 4.36
C VAL A 443 -13.00 -12.01 3.37
N ALA A 444 -14.00 -11.16 3.26
CA ALA A 444 -13.89 -9.88 2.55
C ALA A 444 -13.22 -8.86 3.46
N VAL A 445 -11.95 -8.51 3.15
CA VAL A 445 -11.14 -7.57 3.92
C VAL A 445 -11.25 -6.18 3.31
N SER A 446 -11.43 -5.15 4.13
CA SER A 446 -11.45 -3.74 3.72
C SER A 446 -10.54 -2.89 4.61
N TRP A 447 -10.05 -1.77 4.07
CA TRP A 447 -9.11 -0.88 4.75
C TRP A 447 -9.26 0.57 4.26
N HIS A 448 -8.67 1.51 5.00
CA HIS A 448 -8.50 2.89 4.54
C HIS A 448 -7.21 3.03 3.74
N ALA A 449 -7.25 3.90 2.71
CA ALA A 449 -6.11 4.14 1.84
C ALA A 449 -4.86 4.58 2.62
N ALA A 450 -3.71 4.06 2.18
CA ALA A 450 -2.41 4.53 2.65
C ALA A 450 -2.11 5.94 2.14
N ALA A 451 -1.37 6.75 2.90
CA ALA A 451 -0.79 7.97 2.36
C ALA A 451 0.24 7.61 1.28
N ALA A 452 0.11 8.22 0.12
CA ALA A 452 0.90 7.90 -1.08
C ALA A 452 2.34 8.43 -1.04
N ASN A 453 2.61 9.43 -0.17
CA ASN A 453 3.91 10.05 0.08
C ASN A 453 4.61 10.52 -1.21
N GLY A 454 3.85 11.21 -2.09
CA GLY A 454 4.36 11.78 -3.33
C GLY A 454 4.27 10.86 -4.57
N HIS A 455 4.14 9.55 -4.40
CA HIS A 455 4.02 8.59 -5.50
C HIS A 455 2.67 7.86 -5.45
N PRO A 456 1.86 7.84 -6.52
CA PRO A 456 0.57 7.16 -6.54
C PRO A 456 0.67 5.71 -6.09
N ILE A 457 -0.29 5.25 -5.28
CA ILE A 457 -0.40 3.85 -4.92
C ILE A 457 -0.72 3.02 -6.16
N THR A 458 0.10 2.01 -6.45
CA THR A 458 -0.06 1.09 -7.58
C THR A 458 -0.74 -0.20 -7.19
N GLY A 459 -0.80 -0.54 -5.88
CA GLY A 459 -1.46 -1.74 -5.41
C GLY A 459 -1.47 -1.91 -3.91
N TYR A 460 -2.29 -2.87 -3.46
CA TYR A 460 -2.34 -3.36 -2.09
C TYR A 460 -2.22 -4.88 -2.06
N ALA A 461 -1.61 -5.42 -1.01
CA ALA A 461 -1.57 -6.84 -0.74
C ALA A 461 -2.07 -7.12 0.69
N VAL A 462 -2.98 -8.08 0.82
CA VAL A 462 -3.54 -8.55 2.10
C VAL A 462 -2.90 -9.90 2.43
N THR A 463 -2.55 -10.10 3.70
CA THR A 463 -2.04 -11.38 4.22
C THR A 463 -2.82 -11.78 5.46
N ALA A 464 -3.28 -13.02 5.50
CA ALA A 464 -3.98 -13.64 6.63
C ALA A 464 -3.01 -14.37 7.56
N THR A 465 -3.26 -14.33 8.86
CA THR A 465 -2.56 -15.11 9.88
C THR A 465 -3.59 -15.80 10.78
N PRO A 466 -3.48 -17.12 11.02
CA PRO A 466 -2.47 -18.08 10.55
C PRO A 466 -2.65 -18.48 9.06
N GLY A 467 -1.70 -19.23 8.51
CA GLY A 467 -1.84 -19.94 7.25
C GLY A 467 -1.54 -19.18 5.97
N GLY A 468 -1.33 -17.85 5.99
CA GLY A 468 -0.77 -17.09 4.86
C GLY A 468 -1.66 -16.91 3.64
N GLY A 469 -2.99 -17.05 3.75
CA GLY A 469 -3.91 -16.69 2.65
C GLY A 469 -3.70 -15.24 2.22
N THR A 470 -3.66 -14.99 0.90
CA THR A 470 -3.38 -13.65 0.36
C THR A 470 -4.38 -13.23 -0.71
N CYS A 471 -4.53 -11.93 -0.90
CA CYS A 471 -5.14 -11.34 -2.08
C CYS A 471 -4.48 -9.99 -2.41
N THR A 472 -4.55 -9.55 -3.66
CA THR A 472 -3.96 -8.30 -4.14
C THR A 472 -4.96 -7.48 -4.95
N THR A 473 -4.78 -6.14 -4.94
CA THR A 473 -5.56 -5.22 -5.76
C THR A 473 -4.64 -4.17 -6.41
N THR A 474 -5.08 -3.59 -7.52
CA THR A 474 -4.37 -2.49 -8.21
C THR A 474 -4.88 -1.09 -7.82
N GLY A 475 -5.64 -0.97 -6.71
CA GLY A 475 -6.17 0.31 -6.21
C GLY A 475 -7.47 0.19 -5.44
N ALA A 476 -8.21 -0.93 -5.56
CA ALA A 476 -9.39 -1.17 -4.73
C ALA A 476 -8.99 -1.31 -3.24
N LEU A 477 -9.85 -0.80 -2.36
CA LEU A 477 -9.66 -0.81 -0.90
C LEU A 477 -10.40 -1.98 -0.21
N THR A 478 -10.74 -2.98 -1.00
CA THR A 478 -11.33 -4.25 -0.54
C THR A 478 -10.76 -5.42 -1.32
N CYS A 479 -10.66 -6.58 -0.67
CA CYS A 479 -10.15 -7.81 -1.28
C CYS A 479 -10.71 -9.04 -0.59
N GLY A 480 -11.09 -10.07 -1.34
CA GLY A 480 -11.56 -11.34 -0.81
C GLY A 480 -10.40 -12.33 -0.61
N VAL A 481 -10.09 -12.67 0.63
CA VAL A 481 -9.14 -13.75 0.95
C VAL A 481 -9.92 -15.06 1.00
N SER A 482 -9.53 -16.03 0.19
CA SER A 482 -10.18 -17.34 0.05
C SER A 482 -9.28 -18.50 0.53
N GLY A 483 -9.84 -19.71 0.59
CA GLY A 483 -9.11 -20.89 1.04
C GLY A 483 -8.89 -20.96 2.55
N LEU A 484 -9.67 -20.20 3.31
CA LEU A 484 -9.64 -20.17 4.77
C LEU A 484 -10.45 -21.34 5.34
N THR A 485 -10.13 -21.76 6.55
CA THR A 485 -10.86 -22.83 7.25
C THR A 485 -11.96 -22.22 8.11
N ASN A 486 -13.21 -22.65 7.89
CA ASN A 486 -14.33 -22.24 8.73
C ASN A 486 -14.09 -22.66 10.21
N GLY A 487 -14.45 -21.78 11.14
CA GLY A 487 -14.24 -21.97 12.57
C GLY A 487 -12.86 -21.60 13.08
N THR A 488 -11.91 -21.25 12.20
CA THR A 488 -10.58 -20.77 12.57
C THR A 488 -10.54 -19.25 12.59
N SER A 489 -9.99 -18.63 13.64
CA SER A 489 -9.85 -17.17 13.74
C SER A 489 -8.63 -16.70 12.97
N TYR A 490 -8.83 -15.74 12.07
CA TYR A 490 -7.79 -15.09 11.27
C TYR A 490 -7.69 -13.60 11.59
N THR A 491 -6.48 -13.08 11.54
CA THR A 491 -6.21 -11.64 11.49
C THR A 491 -5.60 -11.29 10.15
N PHE A 492 -5.80 -10.05 9.70
CA PHE A 492 -5.36 -9.57 8.38
C PHE A 492 -4.45 -8.36 8.53
N ARG A 493 -3.40 -8.32 7.70
CA ARG A 493 -2.54 -7.14 7.53
C ARG A 493 -2.52 -6.76 6.06
N VAL A 494 -2.40 -5.47 5.80
CA VAL A 494 -2.40 -4.90 4.44
C VAL A 494 -1.14 -4.07 4.25
N THR A 495 -0.46 -4.26 3.12
CA THR A 495 0.62 -3.40 2.65
C THR A 495 0.17 -2.62 1.42
N ALA A 496 0.71 -1.43 1.23
CA ALA A 496 0.53 -0.61 0.03
C ALA A 496 1.85 -0.54 -0.75
N THR A 497 1.77 -0.48 -2.07
CA THR A 497 2.93 -0.37 -2.97
C THR A 497 2.76 0.85 -3.87
N ASN A 498 3.84 1.59 -4.11
CA ASN A 498 3.96 2.64 -5.12
C ASN A 498 5.15 2.34 -6.04
N SER A 499 5.55 3.29 -6.90
CA SER A 499 6.69 3.13 -7.83
C SER A 499 8.04 2.97 -7.12
N VAL A 500 8.16 3.41 -5.87
CA VAL A 500 9.39 3.31 -5.06
C VAL A 500 9.51 1.94 -4.38
N GLY A 501 8.39 1.34 -3.99
CA GLY A 501 8.36 0.05 -3.33
C GLY A 501 7.15 -0.17 -2.44
N THR A 502 7.21 -1.21 -1.61
CA THR A 502 6.15 -1.58 -0.67
C THR A 502 6.40 -0.97 0.71
N GLY A 503 5.43 -0.25 1.22
CA GLY A 503 5.44 0.35 2.56
C GLY A 503 5.22 -0.67 3.68
N PRO A 504 5.26 -0.24 4.94
CA PRO A 504 5.05 -1.11 6.10
C PRO A 504 3.63 -1.68 6.13
N ALA A 505 3.50 -2.86 6.74
CA ALA A 505 2.20 -3.49 6.93
C ALA A 505 1.36 -2.72 7.97
N SER A 506 0.05 -2.73 7.78
CA SER A 506 -0.93 -2.20 8.74
C SER A 506 -0.83 -2.87 10.12
N ALA A 507 -1.45 -2.29 11.12
CA ALA A 507 -1.85 -3.05 12.31
C ALA A 507 -2.72 -4.25 11.88
N ALA A 508 -2.68 -5.33 12.67
CA ALA A 508 -3.56 -6.48 12.43
C ALA A 508 -5.03 -6.08 12.66
N SER A 509 -5.94 -6.64 11.87
CA SER A 509 -7.38 -6.54 12.14
C SER A 509 -7.76 -7.22 13.46
N ALA A 510 -8.96 -6.99 13.95
CA ALA A 510 -9.60 -7.90 14.89
C ALA A 510 -9.68 -9.31 14.28
N GLY A 511 -9.79 -10.34 15.16
CA GLY A 511 -9.97 -11.72 14.73
C GLY A 511 -11.30 -11.90 14.00
N VAL A 512 -11.28 -12.53 12.83
CA VAL A 512 -12.47 -12.86 12.01
C VAL A 512 -12.50 -14.36 11.80
N VAL A 513 -13.67 -14.97 12.04
CA VAL A 513 -13.87 -16.42 11.87
C VAL A 513 -14.74 -16.66 10.65
N PRO A 514 -14.18 -17.19 9.55
CA PRO A 514 -14.98 -17.62 8.39
C PRO A 514 -16.00 -18.67 8.82
N ALA A 515 -17.20 -18.60 8.29
CA ALA A 515 -18.26 -19.52 8.64
C ALA A 515 -19.29 -19.65 7.51
N THR A 516 -20.00 -20.77 7.53
CA THR A 516 -21.15 -21.06 6.66
C THR A 516 -22.33 -21.54 7.53
N VAL A 517 -23.45 -21.87 6.92
CA VAL A 517 -24.60 -22.47 7.61
C VAL A 517 -24.23 -23.88 8.14
N PRO A 518 -24.88 -24.38 9.20
CA PRO A 518 -24.65 -25.74 9.70
C PRO A 518 -25.04 -26.80 8.68
N ASP A 519 -24.44 -27.99 8.81
CA ASP A 519 -24.93 -29.18 8.11
C ASP A 519 -26.34 -29.59 8.61
N ALA A 520 -26.98 -30.56 7.93
CA ALA A 520 -28.24 -31.12 8.36
C ALA A 520 -28.07 -31.89 9.67
N PRO A 521 -28.99 -31.74 10.66
CA PRO A 521 -29.09 -32.65 11.79
C PRO A 521 -29.30 -34.12 11.33
N THR A 522 -28.90 -35.07 12.16
CA THR A 522 -28.95 -36.48 11.84
C THR A 522 -29.71 -37.27 12.89
N GLY A 523 -30.04 -38.55 12.59
CA GLY A 523 -30.65 -39.45 13.57
C GLY A 523 -32.01 -38.98 14.08
N VAL A 524 -32.82 -38.34 13.24
CA VAL A 524 -34.15 -37.87 13.65
C VAL A 524 -35.07 -39.05 13.95
N ALA A 525 -35.53 -39.11 15.17
CA ALA A 525 -36.49 -40.09 15.67
C ALA A 525 -37.70 -39.38 16.30
N ALA A 526 -38.84 -40.01 16.19
CA ALA A 526 -40.08 -39.48 16.79
C ALA A 526 -40.78 -40.56 17.61
N THR A 527 -41.38 -40.17 18.72
CA THR A 527 -42.23 -40.99 19.57
C THR A 527 -43.62 -40.37 19.61
N PRO A 528 -44.70 -41.11 19.25
CA PRO A 528 -46.03 -40.59 19.27
C PRO A 528 -46.55 -40.43 20.69
N ALA A 529 -47.43 -39.43 20.90
CA ALA A 529 -48.22 -39.22 22.09
C ALA A 529 -49.59 -38.72 21.72
N ASP A 530 -50.47 -38.43 22.71
CA ASP A 530 -51.78 -37.85 22.48
C ASP A 530 -51.70 -36.48 21.80
N SER A 531 -52.23 -36.40 20.60
CA SER A 531 -52.25 -35.22 19.74
C SER A 531 -50.88 -34.52 19.58
N SER A 532 -49.80 -35.31 19.73
CA SER A 532 -48.42 -34.78 19.73
C SER A 532 -47.37 -35.86 19.39
N ALA A 533 -46.12 -35.43 19.18
CA ALA A 533 -44.96 -36.33 19.06
C ALA A 533 -43.74 -35.63 19.70
N VAL A 534 -42.94 -36.43 20.41
CA VAL A 534 -41.62 -36.05 20.90
C VAL A 534 -40.61 -36.41 19.83
N VAL A 535 -39.97 -35.41 19.27
CA VAL A 535 -38.93 -35.54 18.24
C VAL A 535 -37.54 -35.31 18.84
N SER A 536 -36.61 -36.19 18.57
CA SER A 536 -35.21 -36.14 18.99
C SER A 536 -34.30 -36.30 17.77
N TRP A 537 -33.08 -35.74 17.87
CA TRP A 537 -32.08 -35.74 16.80
C TRP A 537 -30.68 -35.67 17.35
N SER A 538 -29.70 -35.89 16.51
CA SER A 538 -28.28 -35.60 16.77
C SER A 538 -27.90 -34.30 16.11
N ALA A 539 -27.00 -33.57 16.75
CA ALA A 539 -26.45 -32.30 16.18
C ALA A 539 -25.81 -32.57 14.80
N PRO A 540 -25.76 -31.55 13.92
CA PRO A 540 -25.03 -31.62 12.67
C PRO A 540 -23.57 -32.06 12.85
N GLY A 541 -22.98 -32.75 11.86
CA GLY A 541 -21.57 -33.12 11.86
C GLY A 541 -20.65 -31.90 11.81
N SER A 542 -21.10 -30.78 11.18
CA SER A 542 -20.45 -29.49 11.20
C SER A 542 -21.44 -28.41 11.61
N ASN A 543 -21.00 -27.51 12.50
CA ASN A 543 -21.74 -26.30 12.83
C ASN A 543 -21.49 -25.13 11.86
N GLY A 544 -20.75 -25.39 10.75
CA GLY A 544 -20.39 -24.39 9.74
C GLY A 544 -19.32 -23.39 10.20
N GLY A 545 -18.66 -23.61 11.34
CA GLY A 545 -17.66 -22.69 11.89
C GLY A 545 -18.22 -21.63 12.84
N ALA A 546 -19.55 -21.60 13.07
CA ALA A 546 -20.21 -20.73 14.03
C ALA A 546 -21.11 -21.54 14.96
N PRO A 547 -21.27 -21.16 16.24
CA PRO A 547 -22.12 -21.87 17.19
C PRO A 547 -23.56 -21.98 16.70
N ILE A 548 -24.17 -23.18 16.88
CA ILE A 548 -25.58 -23.38 16.59
C ILE A 548 -26.43 -22.58 17.60
N SER A 549 -27.31 -21.74 17.10
CA SER A 549 -28.20 -20.88 17.89
C SER A 549 -29.57 -21.50 18.13
N GLY A 550 -29.92 -22.56 17.39
CA GLY A 550 -31.20 -23.25 17.57
C GLY A 550 -31.52 -24.27 16.49
N TYR A 551 -32.60 -25.00 16.72
CA TYR A 551 -33.16 -25.99 15.81
C TYR A 551 -34.65 -25.69 15.56
N THR A 552 -35.13 -26.09 14.38
CA THR A 552 -36.56 -26.06 14.02
C THR A 552 -36.97 -27.42 13.53
N VAL A 553 -38.01 -27.99 14.15
CA VAL A 553 -38.64 -29.24 13.73
C VAL A 553 -39.90 -28.89 12.95
N THR A 554 -40.11 -29.56 11.83
CA THR A 554 -41.30 -29.43 10.98
C THR A 554 -41.92 -30.82 10.73
N SER A 555 -43.25 -30.91 10.80
CA SER A 555 -43.99 -32.14 10.47
C SER A 555 -44.38 -32.20 9.00
N SER A 556 -44.50 -33.42 8.48
CA SER A 556 -45.11 -33.72 7.18
C SER A 556 -46.11 -34.88 7.35
N PRO A 557 -47.42 -34.72 7.05
CA PRO A 557 -48.09 -33.50 6.61
C PRO A 557 -47.88 -32.31 7.55
N ALA A 558 -48.00 -31.09 7.03
CA ALA A 558 -47.81 -29.87 7.82
C ALA A 558 -48.94 -29.72 8.84
N ALA A 559 -48.65 -29.88 10.12
CA ALA A 559 -49.57 -29.76 11.22
C ALA A 559 -48.99 -29.02 12.43
N GLY A 560 -47.70 -29.13 12.65
CA GLY A 560 -47.04 -28.46 13.78
C GLY A 560 -45.56 -28.24 13.57
N THR A 561 -45.02 -27.29 14.30
CA THR A 561 -43.59 -27.00 14.37
C THR A 561 -43.17 -26.78 15.81
N CYS A 562 -41.93 -27.06 16.15
CA CYS A 562 -41.35 -26.64 17.41
C CYS A 562 -39.91 -26.15 17.20
N THR A 563 -39.44 -25.27 18.08
CA THR A 563 -38.09 -24.68 18.02
C THR A 563 -37.37 -24.84 19.35
N THR A 564 -36.06 -24.98 19.31
CA THR A 564 -35.20 -25.04 20.51
C THR A 564 -33.99 -24.13 20.36
N THR A 565 -33.43 -23.69 21.48
CA THR A 565 -32.21 -22.86 21.52
C THR A 565 -30.95 -23.68 21.87
N GLY A 566 -31.01 -25.01 21.73
CA GLY A 566 -29.82 -25.86 21.98
C GLY A 566 -30.13 -27.29 22.41
N THR A 567 -31.36 -27.57 22.92
CA THR A 567 -31.80 -28.94 23.21
C THR A 567 -32.00 -29.72 21.91
N LEU A 568 -31.67 -31.01 21.95
CA LEU A 568 -31.75 -31.94 20.81
C LEU A 568 -33.06 -32.76 20.82
N THR A 569 -34.08 -32.20 21.47
CA THR A 569 -35.41 -32.80 21.54
C THR A 569 -36.46 -31.66 21.62
N CYS A 570 -37.64 -31.95 21.05
CA CYS A 570 -38.75 -30.98 21.00
C CYS A 570 -40.08 -31.71 20.85
N THR A 571 -41.11 -31.24 21.52
CA THR A 571 -42.48 -31.81 21.37
C THR A 571 -43.25 -30.98 20.33
N VAL A 572 -43.66 -31.66 19.26
CA VAL A 572 -44.57 -31.07 18.26
C VAL A 572 -45.99 -31.33 18.72
N LEU A 573 -46.73 -30.25 18.96
CA LEU A 573 -48.11 -30.29 19.40
C LEU A 573 -49.08 -30.06 18.24
N GLY A 574 -50.41 -30.35 18.47
CA GLY A 574 -51.47 -30.07 17.51
C GLY A 574 -51.52 -31.07 16.34
N LEU A 575 -50.96 -32.24 16.52
CA LEU A 575 -51.06 -33.32 15.57
C LEU A 575 -52.46 -33.98 15.67
N THR A 576 -52.97 -34.51 14.56
CA THR A 576 -54.22 -35.27 14.53
C THR A 576 -53.93 -36.73 14.79
N ASP A 577 -54.60 -37.30 15.81
CA ASP A 577 -54.49 -38.72 16.12
C ASP A 577 -55.02 -39.56 14.95
N GLY A 578 -54.36 -40.70 14.75
CA GLY A 578 -54.66 -41.57 13.62
C GLY A 578 -54.01 -41.15 12.30
N THR A 579 -53.40 -39.95 12.22
CA THR A 579 -52.73 -39.49 11.04
C THR A 579 -51.23 -39.79 11.15
N ALA A 580 -50.63 -40.34 10.11
CA ALA A 580 -49.20 -40.65 10.07
C ALA A 580 -48.36 -39.39 9.75
N TYR A 581 -47.36 -39.10 10.55
CA TYR A 581 -46.43 -37.96 10.40
C TYR A 581 -44.98 -38.40 10.32
N THR A 582 -44.21 -37.67 9.52
CA THR A 582 -42.75 -37.68 9.58
C THR A 582 -42.23 -36.30 9.99
N PHE A 583 -41.05 -36.23 10.52
CA PHE A 583 -40.43 -34.97 11.02
C PHE A 583 -39.06 -34.76 10.41
N SER A 584 -38.78 -33.51 10.00
CA SER A 584 -37.44 -33.07 9.62
C SER A 584 -37.00 -31.93 10.52
N VAL A 585 -35.66 -31.80 10.70
CA VAL A 585 -35.06 -30.82 11.60
C VAL A 585 -34.02 -30.00 10.84
N THR A 586 -34.06 -28.68 11.02
CA THR A 586 -33.02 -27.77 10.54
C THR A 586 -32.25 -27.17 11.71
N ALA A 587 -30.94 -26.94 11.52
CA ALA A 587 -30.10 -26.23 12.49
C ALA A 587 -29.82 -24.81 11.98
N ARG A 588 -29.67 -23.83 12.86
CA ARG A 588 -29.37 -22.44 12.54
C ARG A 588 -28.16 -21.96 13.34
N ASN A 589 -27.29 -21.18 12.69
CA ASN A 589 -26.22 -20.40 13.32
C ASN A 589 -26.32 -18.93 12.89
N ALA A 590 -25.30 -18.13 13.19
CA ALA A 590 -25.23 -16.71 12.82
C ALA A 590 -25.23 -16.45 11.30
N MET A 591 -24.78 -17.44 10.50
CA MET A 591 -24.73 -17.34 9.03
C MET A 591 -26.07 -17.69 8.37
N GLY A 592 -26.96 -18.37 9.07
CA GLY A 592 -28.29 -18.75 8.56
C GLY A 592 -28.75 -20.12 9.01
N THR A 593 -29.78 -20.62 8.31
CA THR A 593 -30.35 -21.95 8.53
C THR A 593 -29.76 -22.93 7.51
N GLY A 594 -29.27 -24.06 8.02
CA GLY A 594 -28.75 -25.16 7.22
C GLY A 594 -29.84 -26.00 6.55
N PRO A 595 -29.47 -27.02 5.77
CA PRO A 595 -30.41 -27.92 5.14
C PRO A 595 -31.18 -28.73 6.16
N ALA A 596 -32.40 -29.20 5.76
CA ALA A 596 -33.20 -30.07 6.57
C ALA A 596 -32.57 -31.50 6.62
N SER A 597 -32.76 -32.15 7.76
CA SER A 597 -32.43 -33.57 7.93
C SER A 597 -33.23 -34.47 6.98
N ALA A 598 -32.76 -35.71 6.82
CA ALA A 598 -33.65 -36.79 6.39
C ALA A 598 -34.86 -36.88 7.34
N PRO A 599 -36.06 -37.20 6.83
CA PRO A 599 -37.25 -37.33 7.66
C PRO A 599 -37.10 -38.51 8.65
N SER A 600 -37.78 -38.44 9.79
CA SER A 600 -37.92 -39.57 10.71
C SER A 600 -38.70 -40.73 10.07
N SER A 601 -38.65 -41.89 10.68
CA SER A 601 -39.69 -42.90 10.45
C SER A 601 -41.05 -42.28 10.78
N SER A 602 -42.07 -42.80 10.06
CA SER A 602 -43.45 -42.36 10.28
C SER A 602 -43.96 -42.82 11.65
N VAL A 603 -44.59 -41.86 12.37
CA VAL A 603 -45.28 -42.15 13.64
C VAL A 603 -46.73 -41.63 13.55
N THR A 604 -47.64 -42.32 14.22
CA THR A 604 -49.03 -42.00 14.27
C THR A 604 -49.40 -41.64 15.71
N PRO A 605 -49.68 -40.37 16.01
CA PRO A 605 -50.23 -39.98 17.31
C PRO A 605 -51.52 -40.76 17.59
N VAL A 606 -51.70 -41.15 18.85
CA VAL A 606 -52.87 -41.93 19.27
C VAL A 606 -53.47 -41.27 20.48
N THR A 607 -54.80 -41.16 20.47
CA THR A 607 -55.54 -40.77 21.65
C THR A 607 -55.26 -41.81 22.75
N ILE A 608 -54.59 -41.39 23.79
CA ILE A 608 -54.54 -42.20 25.00
C ILE A 608 -55.94 -42.13 25.63
N PRO A 609 -56.74 -43.20 25.64
CA PRO A 609 -58.02 -43.17 26.26
C PRO A 609 -57.79 -42.74 27.70
N GLY A 610 -58.50 -41.69 28.13
CA GLY A 610 -58.26 -40.91 29.36
C GLY A 610 -57.98 -41.79 30.56
N ALA A 611 -56.70 -41.99 30.85
CA ALA A 611 -56.25 -42.64 32.08
C ALA A 611 -56.70 -41.77 33.27
N THR A 612 -57.38 -42.36 34.21
CA THR A 612 -57.84 -41.65 35.41
C THR A 612 -56.64 -41.38 36.34
N TYR A 613 -56.44 -40.11 36.65
CA TYR A 613 -55.41 -39.72 37.63
C TYR A 613 -55.89 -39.95 39.05
N VAL A 614 -55.13 -40.71 39.81
CA VAL A 614 -55.36 -40.97 41.25
C VAL A 614 -54.22 -40.36 42.04
N THR A 615 -54.57 -39.44 42.94
CA THR A 615 -53.62 -38.88 43.88
C THR A 615 -53.30 -39.87 44.99
N VAL A 616 -52.02 -39.92 45.39
CA VAL A 616 -51.58 -40.67 46.60
C VAL A 616 -50.89 -39.69 47.54
N THR A 617 -50.97 -40.00 48.83
CA THR A 617 -50.09 -39.30 49.79
C THR A 617 -48.62 -39.53 49.35
N PRO A 618 -47.78 -38.49 49.28
CA PRO A 618 -46.46 -38.64 48.82
C PRO A 618 -45.70 -39.79 49.47
N ASN A 619 -45.26 -40.74 48.63
CA ASN A 619 -44.69 -42.00 49.08
C ASN A 619 -43.30 -42.21 48.50
N ARG A 620 -42.33 -42.53 49.34
CA ARG A 620 -40.94 -42.72 48.95
C ARG A 620 -40.74 -44.11 48.37
N LEU A 621 -40.55 -44.17 47.06
CA LEU A 621 -40.25 -45.43 46.36
C LEU A 621 -38.74 -45.70 46.29
N VAL A 622 -37.93 -44.67 46.24
CA VAL A 622 -36.49 -44.81 46.16
C VAL A 622 -35.81 -43.80 47.14
N ASP A 623 -34.90 -44.33 47.94
CA ASP A 623 -33.89 -43.53 48.67
C ASP A 623 -32.59 -44.33 48.71
N SER A 624 -31.72 -44.12 47.74
CA SER A 624 -30.49 -44.89 47.62
C SER A 624 -29.48 -44.65 48.74
N ARG A 625 -29.69 -43.61 49.56
CA ARG A 625 -28.86 -43.29 50.75
C ARG A 625 -29.04 -44.31 51.87
N ILE A 626 -30.21 -44.93 51.93
CA ILE A 626 -30.62 -45.86 52.98
C ILE A 626 -31.10 -47.19 52.45
N GLY A 627 -30.92 -47.44 51.12
CA GLY A 627 -31.24 -48.71 50.47
C GLY A 627 -32.73 -48.97 50.22
N VAL A 628 -33.61 -47.94 50.27
CA VAL A 628 -35.00 -48.10 49.89
C VAL A 628 -35.13 -48.10 48.37
N GLY A 629 -35.78 -49.08 47.78
CA GLY A 629 -36.01 -49.27 46.32
C GLY A 629 -34.76 -49.55 45.49
N LEU A 630 -33.64 -48.93 45.83
CA LEU A 630 -32.32 -49.20 45.28
C LEU A 630 -31.32 -49.40 46.40
N SER A 631 -30.56 -50.51 46.36
CA SER A 631 -29.63 -50.88 47.45
C SER A 631 -28.37 -50.03 47.52
N SER A 632 -28.13 -49.16 46.56
CA SER A 632 -27.00 -48.26 46.56
C SER A 632 -27.25 -47.07 45.61
N GLY A 633 -26.48 -45.98 45.75
CA GLY A 633 -26.47 -44.85 44.80
C GLY A 633 -26.23 -45.25 43.37
N LEU A 634 -26.49 -44.32 42.47
CA LEU A 634 -26.28 -44.50 41.02
C LEU A 634 -24.80 -44.32 40.69
N SER A 635 -24.27 -45.18 39.83
CA SER A 635 -22.99 -44.98 39.15
C SER A 635 -23.21 -44.38 37.76
N ALA A 636 -22.29 -43.52 37.34
CA ALA A 636 -22.41 -42.84 36.04
C ALA A 636 -22.54 -43.84 34.87
N ASN A 637 -23.50 -43.55 34.00
CA ASN A 637 -23.77 -44.28 32.78
C ASN A 637 -24.20 -45.75 33.01
N VAL A 638 -24.81 -46.02 34.12
CA VAL A 638 -25.38 -47.35 34.47
C VAL A 638 -26.84 -47.15 34.90
N ALA A 639 -27.76 -47.71 34.12
CA ALA A 639 -29.18 -47.72 34.45
C ALA A 639 -29.47 -48.65 35.62
N LYS A 640 -30.29 -48.18 36.58
CA LYS A 640 -30.86 -49.02 37.63
C LYS A 640 -32.37 -49.04 37.54
N THR A 641 -32.93 -50.23 37.49
CA THR A 641 -34.39 -50.42 37.41
C THR A 641 -34.96 -50.77 38.80
N PHE A 642 -36.13 -50.23 39.11
CA PHE A 642 -36.88 -50.54 40.33
C PHE A 642 -38.35 -50.72 39.98
N THR A 643 -39.05 -51.52 40.78
CA THR A 643 -40.49 -51.73 40.67
C THR A 643 -41.25 -50.57 41.32
N VAL A 644 -42.32 -50.16 40.67
CA VAL A 644 -43.19 -49.06 41.10
C VAL A 644 -44.54 -49.54 41.63
N THR A 645 -45.09 -50.57 40.93
CA THR A 645 -46.38 -51.14 41.26
C THR A 645 -46.25 -52.29 42.28
N ASP A 646 -47.36 -52.58 42.96
CA ASP A 646 -47.49 -53.69 43.91
C ASP A 646 -46.42 -53.73 45.01
N GLN A 647 -45.89 -52.60 45.37
CA GLN A 647 -44.97 -52.48 46.49
C GLN A 647 -45.74 -52.47 47.80
N ALA A 648 -45.45 -53.44 48.67
CA ALA A 648 -46.02 -53.50 50.04
C ALA A 648 -45.40 -52.38 50.92
N LEU A 649 -45.94 -51.19 50.87
CA LEU A 649 -45.42 -50.00 51.53
C LEU A 649 -45.99 -49.81 52.95
N GLY A 650 -46.56 -50.88 53.51
CA GLY A 650 -47.07 -50.89 54.89
C GLY A 650 -48.40 -50.17 55.11
N ASP A 651 -48.91 -49.45 54.14
CA ASP A 651 -50.18 -48.71 54.12
C ASP A 651 -50.83 -48.97 52.74
N PRO A 652 -51.96 -49.75 52.70
CA PRO A 652 -52.64 -50.08 51.47
C PRO A 652 -53.17 -48.88 50.70
N THR A 653 -53.32 -47.70 51.33
CA THR A 653 -53.74 -46.46 50.67
C THR A 653 -52.59 -45.78 49.89
N LYS A 654 -51.41 -46.32 49.98
CA LYS A 654 -50.21 -45.86 49.30
C LYS A 654 -49.75 -46.76 48.15
N ASN A 655 -50.41 -47.92 47.95
CA ASN A 655 -49.99 -48.87 46.91
C ASN A 655 -50.40 -48.34 45.52
N ILE A 656 -49.45 -48.44 44.59
CA ILE A 656 -49.70 -48.18 43.17
C ILE A 656 -50.11 -49.52 42.56
N PRO A 657 -51.31 -49.61 41.96
CA PRO A 657 -51.84 -50.87 41.46
C PRO A 657 -51.08 -51.37 40.24
N SER A 658 -51.16 -52.69 39.94
CA SER A 658 -50.44 -53.35 38.82
C SER A 658 -50.89 -52.87 37.42
N ASP A 659 -52.10 -52.32 37.34
CA ASP A 659 -52.70 -51.75 36.11
C ASP A 659 -52.35 -50.25 35.93
N ALA A 660 -51.56 -49.62 36.79
CA ALA A 660 -51.08 -48.27 36.60
C ALA A 660 -50.19 -48.18 35.35
N VAL A 661 -50.50 -47.24 34.46
CA VAL A 661 -49.76 -47.03 33.21
C VAL A 661 -48.74 -45.90 33.27
N ALA A 662 -48.91 -44.97 34.23
CA ALA A 662 -47.96 -43.88 34.46
C ALA A 662 -48.01 -43.42 35.89
N ILE A 663 -47.03 -42.67 36.36
CA ILE A 663 -46.97 -42.04 37.67
C ILE A 663 -46.58 -40.59 37.56
N THR A 664 -47.02 -39.83 38.58
CA THR A 664 -46.45 -38.51 38.87
C THR A 664 -45.58 -38.61 40.15
N GLY A 665 -44.51 -37.86 40.17
CA GLY A 665 -43.61 -37.89 41.34
C GLY A 665 -42.62 -36.78 41.31
N ASN A 666 -41.72 -36.76 42.33
CA ASN A 666 -40.59 -35.87 42.41
C ASN A 666 -39.30 -36.69 42.55
N VAL A 667 -38.36 -36.43 41.69
CA VAL A 667 -37.02 -37.01 41.76
C VAL A 667 -36.03 -35.96 42.28
N THR A 668 -35.23 -36.35 43.28
CA THR A 668 -34.22 -35.47 43.88
C THR A 668 -32.85 -36.18 43.82
N VAL A 669 -31.82 -35.44 43.44
CA VAL A 669 -30.42 -35.88 43.50
C VAL A 669 -29.70 -35.25 44.67
N THR A 670 -28.76 -35.95 45.24
CA THR A 670 -27.94 -35.52 46.38
C THR A 670 -26.60 -36.24 46.38
N ARG A 671 -25.59 -35.66 47.05
CA ARG A 671 -24.25 -36.26 47.22
C ARG A 671 -23.56 -36.66 45.90
N GLN A 672 -23.82 -35.93 44.81
CA GLN A 672 -23.22 -36.17 43.53
C GLN A 672 -21.72 -35.83 43.52
N THR A 673 -20.92 -36.68 42.91
CA THR A 673 -19.45 -36.51 42.79
C THR A 673 -19.03 -35.84 41.50
N ALA A 674 -19.94 -35.62 40.57
CA ALA A 674 -19.75 -34.83 39.36
C ALA A 674 -21.04 -34.10 38.93
N ALA A 675 -20.91 -33.02 38.17
CA ALA A 675 -22.02 -32.44 37.43
C ALA A 675 -22.54 -33.42 36.39
N GLY A 676 -23.85 -33.38 36.11
CA GLY A 676 -24.45 -34.29 35.12
C GLY A 676 -25.98 -34.12 35.10
N TYR A 677 -26.63 -35.16 34.64
CA TYR A 677 -28.09 -35.26 34.66
C TYR A 677 -28.55 -36.68 35.05
N ILE A 678 -29.78 -36.76 35.53
CA ILE A 678 -30.49 -38.05 35.61
C ILE A 678 -31.61 -38.10 34.55
N ALA A 679 -31.86 -39.28 34.08
CA ALA A 679 -33.03 -39.60 33.24
C ALA A 679 -33.84 -40.66 33.96
N VAL A 680 -35.17 -40.46 34.07
CA VAL A 680 -36.14 -41.45 34.51
C VAL A 680 -36.89 -41.93 33.29
N THR A 681 -36.83 -43.24 33.01
CA THR A 681 -37.33 -43.82 31.75
C THR A 681 -38.14 -45.11 32.03
N PRO A 682 -39.13 -45.45 31.19
CA PRO A 682 -39.85 -46.74 31.27
C PRO A 682 -38.97 -47.96 31.02
N LEU A 683 -37.91 -47.78 30.23
CA LEU A 683 -36.99 -48.84 29.86
C LEU A 683 -35.58 -48.51 30.33
N ALA A 684 -34.83 -49.50 30.74
CA ALA A 684 -33.42 -49.35 31.12
C ALA A 684 -32.57 -48.93 29.90
N THR A 685 -31.85 -47.80 30.04
CA THR A 685 -30.86 -47.35 29.04
C THR A 685 -29.69 -46.69 29.75
N ASN A 686 -28.47 -47.08 29.38
CA ASN A 686 -27.22 -46.49 29.91
C ASN A 686 -26.89 -45.18 29.22
N THR A 687 -27.52 -44.87 28.10
CA THR A 687 -27.30 -43.68 27.26
C THR A 687 -28.65 -43.04 26.94
N PRO A 688 -29.39 -42.51 27.95
CA PRO A 688 -30.65 -41.85 27.70
C PRO A 688 -30.45 -40.57 26.87
N SER A 689 -31.31 -40.35 25.88
CA SER A 689 -31.30 -39.16 25.02
C SER A 689 -31.97 -37.95 25.65
N THR A 690 -32.60 -38.10 26.80
CA THR A 690 -33.37 -37.04 27.51
C THR A 690 -32.98 -36.94 28.95
N ALA A 691 -32.91 -35.71 29.47
CA ALA A 691 -32.65 -35.44 30.87
C ALA A 691 -34.00 -35.19 31.63
N THR A 692 -34.21 -35.84 32.77
CA THR A 692 -35.29 -35.49 33.70
C THR A 692 -34.86 -34.39 34.64
N LEU A 693 -33.61 -34.34 35.05
CA LEU A 693 -33.07 -33.34 35.94
C LEU A 693 -31.58 -33.13 35.67
N ASN A 694 -31.19 -31.87 35.32
CA ASN A 694 -29.78 -31.46 35.19
C ASN A 694 -29.30 -30.78 36.48
N PHE A 695 -28.05 -31.02 36.86
CA PHE A 695 -27.47 -30.45 38.07
C PHE A 695 -25.94 -30.21 37.96
N PRO A 696 -25.44 -29.13 38.54
CA PRO A 696 -24.03 -28.93 38.77
C PRO A 696 -23.50 -29.79 39.92
N LEU A 697 -22.20 -29.83 40.10
CA LEU A 697 -21.55 -30.50 41.20
C LEU A 697 -22.02 -29.92 42.55
N ALA A 698 -22.29 -30.79 43.50
CA ALA A 698 -22.66 -30.48 44.89
C ALA A 698 -23.99 -29.69 45.07
N ASP A 699 -24.88 -29.74 44.08
CA ASP A 699 -26.19 -29.09 44.14
C ASP A 699 -27.32 -30.11 44.33
N ASN A 700 -27.99 -30.06 45.46
CA ASN A 700 -29.13 -30.91 45.73
C ASN A 700 -30.40 -30.33 45.09
N ARG A 701 -30.89 -30.99 44.02
CA ARG A 701 -32.07 -30.56 43.25
C ARG A 701 -33.12 -31.64 43.16
N GLY A 702 -34.38 -31.19 43.12
CA GLY A 702 -35.51 -32.02 42.78
C GLY A 702 -36.29 -31.47 41.59
N ASN A 703 -36.96 -32.35 40.85
CA ASN A 703 -37.85 -32.01 39.74
C ASN A 703 -39.09 -32.90 39.76
N GLY A 704 -40.27 -32.28 39.59
CA GLY A 704 -41.51 -33.02 39.37
C GLY A 704 -41.53 -33.61 37.97
N LEU A 705 -42.07 -34.82 37.83
CA LEU A 705 -42.23 -35.51 36.56
C LEU A 705 -43.52 -36.32 36.49
N THR A 706 -44.00 -36.50 35.27
CA THR A 706 -44.95 -37.56 34.91
C THR A 706 -44.25 -38.49 33.95
N VAL A 707 -44.29 -39.79 34.24
CA VAL A 707 -43.57 -40.77 33.43
C VAL A 707 -44.44 -42.04 33.26
N ALA A 708 -44.48 -42.58 32.05
CA ALA A 708 -45.10 -43.87 31.76
C ALA A 708 -44.33 -45.01 32.46
N LEU A 709 -45.02 -46.01 32.90
CA LEU A 709 -44.40 -47.24 33.46
C LEU A 709 -43.98 -48.18 32.36
N GLY A 710 -42.83 -48.82 32.56
CA GLY A 710 -42.38 -49.92 31.73
C GLY A 710 -43.12 -51.23 31.99
N ALA A 711 -42.83 -52.25 31.21
CA ALA A 711 -43.43 -53.55 31.40
C ALA A 711 -43.22 -54.10 32.82
N GLY A 712 -44.29 -54.61 33.44
CA GLY A 712 -44.29 -55.06 34.84
C GLY A 712 -44.25 -53.91 35.87
N GLY A 713 -44.69 -52.71 35.53
CA GLY A 713 -44.80 -51.60 36.45
C GLY A 713 -43.47 -51.07 36.98
N THR A 714 -42.46 -51.04 36.14
CA THR A 714 -41.07 -50.65 36.47
C THR A 714 -40.69 -49.30 35.90
N LEU A 715 -39.68 -48.65 36.55
CA LEU A 715 -38.95 -47.51 36.02
C LEU A 715 -37.46 -47.72 36.17
N SER A 716 -36.71 -47.05 35.30
CA SER A 716 -35.25 -47.02 35.37
C SER A 716 -34.75 -45.59 35.59
N ILE A 717 -33.72 -45.46 36.38
CA ILE A 717 -33.03 -44.18 36.59
C ILE A 717 -31.56 -44.35 36.15
N THR A 718 -31.10 -43.42 35.30
CA THR A 718 -29.69 -43.39 34.85
C THR A 718 -29.08 -42.05 35.20
N TYR A 719 -27.94 -42.08 35.87
CA TYR A 719 -27.08 -40.92 36.07
C TYR A 719 -26.09 -40.85 34.94
N VAL A 720 -26.12 -39.74 34.18
CA VAL A 720 -25.20 -39.51 33.09
C VAL A 720 -24.20 -38.45 33.52
N ALA A 721 -22.94 -38.85 33.64
CA ALA A 721 -21.82 -38.03 34.06
C ALA A 721 -20.48 -38.65 33.62
N HIS A 722 -19.36 -38.05 34.03
CA HIS A 722 -18.03 -38.62 33.82
C HIS A 722 -17.93 -40.01 34.47
N ALA A 723 -17.28 -40.95 33.75
CA ALA A 723 -17.09 -42.30 34.23
C ALA A 723 -16.44 -42.36 35.64
N GLY A 724 -16.95 -43.22 36.49
CA GLY A 724 -16.51 -43.35 37.89
C GLY A 724 -17.23 -42.42 38.88
N SER A 725 -18.06 -41.50 38.41
CA SER A 725 -18.85 -40.61 39.26
C SER A 725 -20.08 -41.34 39.83
N THR A 726 -20.56 -40.85 41.01
CA THR A 726 -21.73 -41.42 41.71
C THR A 726 -22.67 -40.31 42.17
N THR A 727 -23.94 -40.63 42.33
CA THR A 727 -24.95 -39.75 42.98
C THR A 727 -25.93 -40.62 43.78
N ASP A 728 -26.51 -40.05 44.81
CA ASP A 728 -27.70 -40.62 45.45
C ASP A 728 -28.97 -40.00 44.85
N VAL A 729 -30.03 -40.78 44.85
CA VAL A 729 -31.32 -40.39 44.32
C VAL A 729 -32.43 -40.70 45.34
N VAL A 730 -33.37 -39.75 45.43
CA VAL A 730 -34.63 -39.90 46.15
C VAL A 730 -35.76 -39.77 45.15
N PHE A 731 -36.74 -40.63 45.18
CA PHE A 731 -37.91 -40.59 44.32
C PHE A 731 -39.18 -40.79 45.13
N ASP A 732 -39.99 -39.74 45.17
CA ASP A 732 -41.28 -39.68 45.87
C ASP A 732 -42.40 -39.67 44.82
N VAL A 733 -43.35 -40.60 44.89
CA VAL A 733 -44.57 -40.63 44.05
C VAL A 733 -45.67 -39.83 44.70
N THR A 734 -46.42 -39.07 43.88
CA THR A 734 -47.51 -38.19 44.32
C THR A 734 -48.87 -38.57 43.66
N GLY A 735 -48.85 -39.47 42.69
CA GLY A 735 -50.07 -39.97 42.02
C GLY A 735 -49.72 -41.00 40.90
N TYR A 736 -50.73 -41.63 40.41
CA TYR A 736 -50.66 -42.55 39.29
C TYR A 736 -51.83 -42.42 38.34
N PHE A 737 -51.66 -42.99 37.13
CA PHE A 737 -52.74 -43.06 36.14
C PHE A 737 -53.11 -44.51 35.91
N VAL A 738 -54.40 -44.82 35.98
CA VAL A 738 -54.95 -46.13 35.60
C VAL A 738 -55.72 -46.01 34.27
N PRO A 739 -55.74 -47.04 33.41
CA PRO A 739 -56.65 -47.07 32.26
C PRO A 739 -58.08 -46.95 32.73
N PRO A 740 -59.02 -46.41 31.89
CA PRO A 740 -60.41 -46.46 32.16
C PRO A 740 -60.84 -47.94 32.32
N PRO A 741 -61.77 -48.25 33.25
CA PRO A 741 -62.30 -49.58 33.35
C PRO A 741 -62.89 -50.02 31.99
N GLY A 742 -62.43 -51.15 31.45
CA GLY A 742 -62.82 -51.72 30.16
C GLY A 742 -64.27 -52.12 30.12
#